data_73b5835f38a889a25071c947ae12e24a
#
_entry.id   73b5835f38a889a25071c947ae12e24a
#
_cell.length_a   1.000
_cell.length_b   1.000
_cell.length_c   1.000
_cell.angle_alpha   90.00
_cell.angle_beta   90.00
_cell.angle_gamma   90.00
#
_symmetry.space_group_name_H-M   'P 1'
#
loop_
_entity.id
_entity.type
_entity.pdbx_description
1 polymer ?
#
loop_
_entity_poly.entity_id
_entity_poly.type
_entity_poly.pdbx_seq_one_letter_code
_entity_poly.pdbx_strand_id
1 'polypeptide(L)'
;MAVLKMQKISICALKKDRKAILEQLQHLGVLEVDRDKEEDAFFQKMDTTGQRMKFEKAATAADQALGILDAYAPEKKSLLSSLEGKELIDRELEEKVQISGPELIKTARGIYDLDREYAELRAGIAKIENQIESLIPWMALDVPLQEGKTKRTALILGTMPGELTLENIYSILLEKTPEVMEKTGVDVHLVSAESNMICIAVICLKEQLQTVEEALRSAGFARPSQNWSKTPKEQKEVLETEIAASRERMTQCEAELKSLASKRKELQAVADYYRVRADKYAVLGDLLQSKRTFVISGYIPACESGPVEKSLTEKYNCMVDIEDIEEGEEAPVILKNNPFSTNMEGIVESYGLPHVGEIDPTTIMSFFYVFFFGMMLSDAAYGAVVAIVCAILVKKYPRMSQSMAKSLKLFFYCGVSTLVWGVLFGGYFGNIVDIVSEKFFGHTVTVPALWFVPLNDPMKLLVYSLLFGTIHLFVGLGIKGYLCLKDGKVVDFICDVVLWFVMLIGLILMLLPSDIFASIAQTTIVFPAALNTAAKVMAAGGAIGIVLMSGRANKNPALRLALGAYDLYNVTGWLSDALSYSRLLALGLATGVIASVINQMGAMLPNNVIGVILFIVIFIVGHVLNLAINLLGAYVHTNRLQFVEFFGKFYEGGGKAFEPFKENTKYVDVKEETTL
;
A
#
# COMPACT_ATOMS: atom_id res chain seq x y z
N MET A 1 -20.03 24.17 9.28
CA MET A 1 -19.75 23.34 8.12
C MET A 1 -18.37 22.75 8.30
N ALA A 2 -18.21 21.45 8.10
CA ALA A 2 -16.91 20.79 8.29
C ALA A 2 -15.94 21.01 7.11
N VAL A 3 -16.45 21.48 5.97
CA VAL A 3 -15.63 21.91 4.82
C VAL A 3 -15.13 23.33 5.09
N LEU A 4 -13.79 23.52 5.09
CA LEU A 4 -13.20 24.84 5.20
C LEU A 4 -13.50 25.67 3.95
N LYS A 5 -13.82 26.96 4.15
CA LYS A 5 -13.95 27.89 3.04
C LYS A 5 -12.54 28.10 2.45
N MET A 6 -12.41 27.82 1.16
CA MET A 6 -11.19 28.08 0.40
C MET A 6 -11.31 29.42 -0.33
N GLN A 7 -10.19 30.06 -0.59
CA GLN A 7 -10.08 31.27 -1.38
C GLN A 7 -8.99 31.12 -2.42
N LYS A 8 -9.14 31.82 -3.53
CA LYS A 8 -8.12 31.92 -4.56
C LYS A 8 -7.20 33.07 -4.22
N ILE A 9 -5.91 32.83 -4.25
CA ILE A 9 -4.89 33.83 -3.98
C ILE A 9 -4.00 34.01 -5.21
N SER A 10 -3.72 35.26 -5.55
CA SER A 10 -2.78 35.64 -6.61
C SER A 10 -1.74 36.59 -6.06
N ILE A 11 -0.48 36.16 -6.09
CA ILE A 11 0.66 36.92 -5.55
C ILE A 11 1.50 37.41 -6.72
N CYS A 12 1.56 38.72 -6.92
CA CYS A 12 2.43 39.37 -7.90
C CYS A 12 3.60 40.04 -7.21
N ALA A 13 4.84 39.63 -7.51
CA ALA A 13 6.01 40.15 -6.86
C ALA A 13 7.21 40.31 -7.81
N LEU A 14 8.30 40.94 -7.32
CA LEU A 14 9.50 41.16 -8.09
C LEU A 14 10.30 39.85 -8.26
N LYS A 15 10.81 39.63 -9.46
CA LYS A 15 11.57 38.42 -9.83
C LYS A 15 12.78 38.16 -8.94
N LYS A 16 13.40 39.18 -8.36
CA LYS A 16 14.55 39.07 -7.43
C LYS A 16 14.17 38.35 -6.14
N ASP A 17 12.96 38.55 -5.64
CA ASP A 17 12.47 38.00 -4.36
C ASP A 17 11.79 36.63 -4.51
N ARG A 18 11.65 36.13 -5.76
CA ARG A 18 10.91 34.93 -6.11
C ARG A 18 11.31 33.69 -5.29
N LYS A 19 12.61 33.44 -5.14
CA LYS A 19 13.09 32.24 -4.42
C LYS A 19 12.79 32.32 -2.93
N ALA A 20 12.92 33.51 -2.33
CA ALA A 20 12.65 33.72 -0.92
C ALA A 20 11.16 33.62 -0.60
N ILE A 21 10.30 34.17 -1.48
CA ILE A 21 8.84 34.05 -1.35
C ILE A 21 8.41 32.58 -1.47
N LEU A 22 8.93 31.82 -2.46
CA LEU A 22 8.63 30.40 -2.60
C LEU A 22 9.10 29.59 -1.38
N GLU A 23 10.27 29.91 -0.83
CA GLU A 23 10.81 29.24 0.35
C GLU A 23 9.93 29.48 1.58
N GLN A 24 9.47 30.71 1.76
CA GLN A 24 8.54 31.06 2.83
C GLN A 24 7.18 30.38 2.65
N LEU A 25 6.62 30.34 1.44
CA LEU A 25 5.35 29.66 1.14
C LEU A 25 5.47 28.14 1.33
N GLN A 26 6.61 27.54 0.93
CA GLN A 26 6.89 26.11 1.12
C GLN A 26 7.00 25.74 2.60
N HIS A 27 7.64 26.61 3.40
CA HIS A 27 7.75 26.42 4.84
C HIS A 27 6.40 26.58 5.55
N LEU A 28 5.58 27.55 5.15
CA LEU A 28 4.22 27.71 5.70
C LEU A 28 3.31 26.54 5.34
N GLY A 29 3.44 25.94 4.15
CA GLY A 29 2.68 24.78 3.72
C GLY A 29 1.17 24.99 3.65
N VAL A 30 0.72 26.22 3.34
CA VAL A 30 -0.71 26.61 3.37
C VAL A 30 -1.30 26.95 1.99
N LEU A 31 -0.48 26.91 0.94
CA LEU A 31 -0.87 27.26 -0.43
C LEU A 31 -0.78 26.01 -1.33
N GLU A 32 -1.84 25.69 -2.04
CA GLU A 32 -1.79 24.81 -3.21
C GLU A 32 -1.62 25.66 -4.47
N VAL A 33 -0.54 25.42 -5.21
CA VAL A 33 -0.22 26.20 -6.42
C VAL A 33 -1.02 25.67 -7.60
N ASP A 34 -1.74 26.58 -8.27
CA ASP A 34 -2.44 26.29 -9.53
C ASP A 34 -1.43 26.16 -10.68
N ARG A 35 -1.33 24.97 -11.26
CA ARG A 35 -0.38 24.63 -12.33
C ARG A 35 -0.96 24.75 -13.74
N ASP A 36 -2.29 24.91 -13.85
CA ASP A 36 -3.02 24.81 -15.11
C ASP A 36 -3.19 26.15 -15.84
N LYS A 37 -2.56 27.22 -15.34
CA LYS A 37 -2.61 28.51 -16.00
C LYS A 37 -1.88 28.51 -17.35
N GLU A 38 -2.59 28.98 -18.37
CA GLU A 38 -2.06 29.16 -19.72
C GLU A 38 -1.07 30.32 -19.79
N GLU A 39 -0.09 30.20 -20.70
CA GLU A 39 0.85 31.28 -21.01
C GLU A 39 0.18 32.38 -21.78
N ASP A 40 0.53 33.65 -21.47
CA ASP A 40 0.08 34.83 -22.18
C ASP A 40 1.26 35.51 -22.88
N ALA A 41 0.97 36.46 -23.77
CA ALA A 41 1.99 37.23 -24.52
C ALA A 41 3.02 37.93 -23.62
N PHE A 42 2.65 38.26 -22.37
CA PHE A 42 3.46 38.97 -21.40
C PHE A 42 4.04 38.07 -20.30
N PHE A 43 3.42 36.94 -20.00
CA PHE A 43 3.78 36.03 -18.94
C PHE A 43 4.03 34.65 -19.50
N GLN A 44 5.26 34.14 -19.32
CA GLN A 44 5.70 32.85 -19.81
C GLN A 44 6.23 32.01 -18.67
N LYS A 45 6.11 30.70 -18.77
CA LYS A 45 6.73 29.74 -17.84
C LYS A 45 8.23 29.67 -18.07
N MET A 46 8.99 29.31 -17.04
CA MET A 46 10.44 29.17 -17.14
C MET A 46 10.81 27.71 -17.25
N ASP A 47 11.70 27.39 -18.19
CA ASP A 47 12.28 26.06 -18.21
C ASP A 47 13.24 25.87 -17.02
N THR A 48 12.81 25.08 -16.05
CA THR A 48 13.58 24.68 -14.88
C THR A 48 14.00 23.22 -14.93
N THR A 49 13.67 22.51 -16.00
CA THR A 49 13.85 21.06 -16.17
C THR A 49 15.28 20.62 -15.87
N GLY A 50 16.28 21.38 -16.40
CA GLY A 50 17.68 21.04 -16.17
C GLY A 50 18.12 21.13 -14.69
N GLN A 51 17.61 22.12 -13.95
CA GLN A 51 17.94 22.28 -12.53
C GLN A 51 17.17 21.26 -11.66
N ARG A 52 15.89 21.10 -11.93
CA ARG A 52 15.05 20.10 -11.29
C ARG A 52 15.65 18.69 -11.42
N MET A 53 16.00 18.28 -12.64
CA MET A 53 16.65 16.97 -12.88
C MET A 53 17.96 16.78 -12.15
N LYS A 54 18.76 17.87 -11.95
CA LYS A 54 19.99 17.77 -11.13
C LYS A 54 19.67 17.42 -9.68
N PHE A 55 18.66 18.05 -9.08
CA PHE A 55 18.28 17.78 -7.71
C PHE A 55 17.59 16.43 -7.56
N GLU A 56 16.73 16.04 -8.49
CA GLU A 56 16.14 14.71 -8.51
C GLU A 56 17.19 13.60 -8.63
N LYS A 57 18.18 13.75 -9.51
CA LYS A 57 19.30 12.81 -9.63
C LYS A 57 20.14 12.74 -8.36
N ALA A 58 20.35 13.89 -7.67
CA ALA A 58 21.08 13.92 -6.41
C ALA A 58 20.31 13.19 -5.30
N ALA A 59 19.01 13.45 -5.18
CA ALA A 59 18.15 12.75 -4.23
C ALA A 59 18.10 11.23 -4.51
N THR A 60 17.94 10.85 -5.78
CA THR A 60 17.93 9.43 -6.20
C THR A 60 19.27 8.74 -5.90
N ALA A 61 20.41 9.42 -6.13
CA ALA A 61 21.71 8.85 -5.80
C ALA A 61 21.88 8.59 -4.30
N ALA A 62 21.38 9.51 -3.46
CA ALA A 62 21.38 9.30 -2.00
C ALA A 62 20.41 8.17 -1.58
N ASP A 63 19.22 8.08 -2.18
CA ASP A 63 18.27 6.98 -1.93
C ASP A 63 18.87 5.61 -2.31
N GLN A 64 19.55 5.52 -3.46
CA GLN A 64 20.23 4.30 -3.89
C GLN A 64 21.35 3.91 -2.93
N ALA A 65 22.17 4.88 -2.51
CA ALA A 65 23.24 4.64 -1.54
C ALA A 65 22.69 4.14 -0.19
N LEU A 66 21.58 4.69 0.28
CA LEU A 66 20.89 4.22 1.49
C LEU A 66 20.38 2.78 1.33
N GLY A 67 19.81 2.44 0.17
CA GLY A 67 19.38 1.07 -0.13
C GLY A 67 20.54 0.06 -0.11
N ILE A 68 21.69 0.44 -0.66
CA ILE A 68 22.92 -0.36 -0.61
C ILE A 68 23.41 -0.54 0.84
N LEU A 69 23.47 0.55 1.61
CA LEU A 69 23.86 0.48 3.02
C LEU A 69 22.91 -0.39 3.86
N ASP A 70 21.60 -0.41 3.54
CA ASP A 70 20.63 -1.29 4.20
C ASP A 70 20.89 -2.77 3.89
N ALA A 71 21.44 -3.10 2.71
CA ALA A 71 21.79 -4.46 2.34
C ALA A 71 23.06 -4.97 3.07
N TYR A 72 24.10 -4.12 3.17
CA TYR A 72 25.40 -4.54 3.75
C TYR A 72 25.52 -4.28 5.25
N ALA A 73 24.83 -3.28 5.76
CA ALA A 73 24.81 -2.93 7.19
C ALA A 73 23.36 -2.65 7.65
N PRO A 74 22.49 -3.68 7.72
CA PRO A 74 21.11 -3.49 8.11
C PRO A 74 21.01 -2.95 9.54
N GLU A 75 20.23 -1.92 9.73
CA GLU A 75 19.86 -1.48 11.07
C GLU A 75 18.91 -2.49 11.71
N LYS A 76 19.07 -2.73 13.01
CA LYS A 76 18.11 -3.51 13.77
C LYS A 76 16.79 -2.75 13.91
N LYS A 77 16.03 -2.69 12.83
CA LYS A 77 14.70 -2.08 12.86
C LYS A 77 13.76 -3.02 13.63
N SER A 78 13.10 -2.51 14.64
CA SER A 78 11.98 -3.20 15.29
C SER A 78 10.89 -3.46 14.25
N LEU A 79 10.11 -4.54 14.41
CA LEU A 79 8.91 -4.79 13.59
C LEU A 79 7.93 -3.59 13.59
N LEU A 80 8.03 -2.73 14.60
CA LEU A 80 7.21 -1.54 14.78
C LEU A 80 7.94 -0.23 14.43
N SER A 81 9.11 -0.29 13.77
CA SER A 81 9.87 0.91 13.39
C SER A 81 9.11 1.85 12.45
N SER A 82 8.19 1.29 11.64
CA SER A 82 7.29 2.10 10.80
C SER A 82 6.35 3.02 11.60
N LEU A 83 6.16 2.75 12.89
CA LEU A 83 5.35 3.57 13.80
C LEU A 83 6.17 4.65 14.53
N GLU A 84 7.51 4.59 14.48
CA GLU A 84 8.37 5.54 15.21
C GLU A 84 8.34 6.95 14.61
N GLY A 85 7.86 7.08 13.36
CA GLY A 85 7.87 8.31 12.61
C GLY A 85 9.24 8.63 12.04
N LYS A 86 9.39 9.83 11.46
CA LYS A 86 10.66 10.29 10.91
C LYS A 86 11.65 10.66 12.02
N GLU A 87 12.93 10.49 11.74
CA GLU A 87 13.97 10.88 12.68
C GLU A 87 14.07 12.42 12.76
N LEU A 88 14.16 12.95 13.99
CA LEU A 88 14.35 14.38 14.19
C LEU A 88 15.83 14.73 14.06
N ILE A 89 16.13 15.66 13.15
CA ILE A 89 17.46 16.22 13.02
C ILE A 89 17.54 17.60 13.69
N ASP A 90 18.69 17.88 14.27
CA ASP A 90 18.99 19.19 14.82
C ASP A 90 19.30 20.17 13.67
N ARG A 91 18.98 21.45 13.87
CA ARG A 91 19.19 22.52 12.89
C ARG A 91 20.66 22.65 12.45
N GLU A 92 21.58 22.36 13.36
CA GLU A 92 23.01 22.33 13.03
C GLU A 92 23.36 21.27 11.96
N LEU A 93 22.69 20.12 11.98
CA LEU A 93 22.88 19.08 10.98
C LEU A 93 22.29 19.51 9.63
N GLU A 94 21.14 20.19 9.65
CA GLU A 94 20.54 20.75 8.44
C GLU A 94 21.45 21.77 7.77
N GLU A 95 21.99 22.75 8.53
CA GLU A 95 22.93 23.73 8.02
C GLU A 95 24.21 23.07 7.47
N LYS A 96 24.74 22.09 8.19
CA LYS A 96 25.88 21.28 7.74
C LYS A 96 25.60 20.58 6.42
N VAL A 97 24.42 19.99 6.26
CA VAL A 97 24.00 19.30 5.03
C VAL A 97 23.85 20.29 3.86
N GLN A 98 23.37 21.51 4.11
CA GLN A 98 23.32 22.55 3.08
C GLN A 98 24.69 22.90 2.53
N ILE A 99 25.71 22.95 3.39
CA ILE A 99 27.11 23.32 3.02
C ILE A 99 27.81 22.11 2.39
N SER A 100 27.70 20.92 2.99
CA SER A 100 28.43 19.70 2.58
C SER A 100 27.67 18.84 1.57
N GLY A 101 26.49 19.26 1.13
CA GLY A 101 25.62 18.49 0.23
C GLY A 101 26.32 17.91 -1.00
N PRO A 102 27.15 18.70 -1.77
CA PRO A 102 27.86 18.15 -2.92
C PRO A 102 28.87 17.04 -2.55
N GLU A 103 29.51 17.11 -1.40
CA GLU A 103 30.46 16.09 -0.91
C GLU A 103 29.72 14.81 -0.48
N LEU A 104 28.57 14.97 0.17
CA LEU A 104 27.72 13.84 0.55
C LEU A 104 27.16 13.10 -0.69
N ILE A 105 26.78 13.82 -1.74
CA ILE A 105 26.38 13.18 -3.01
C ILE A 105 27.55 12.48 -3.69
N LYS A 106 28.78 13.02 -3.58
CA LYS A 106 29.97 12.30 -4.06
C LYS A 106 30.20 11.01 -3.26
N THR A 107 30.01 11.05 -1.94
CA THR A 107 30.05 9.85 -1.09
C THR A 107 28.95 8.84 -1.49
N ALA A 108 27.74 9.30 -1.75
CA ALA A 108 26.63 8.44 -2.22
C ALA A 108 26.98 7.72 -3.53
N ARG A 109 27.57 8.43 -4.48
CA ARG A 109 28.07 7.81 -5.74
C ARG A 109 29.20 6.83 -5.49
N GLY A 110 30.12 7.15 -4.57
CA GLY A 110 31.18 6.22 -4.18
C GLY A 110 30.63 4.91 -3.58
N ILE A 111 29.54 4.96 -2.81
CA ILE A 111 28.85 3.77 -2.30
C ILE A 111 28.29 2.94 -3.46
N TYR A 112 27.67 3.58 -4.44
CA TYR A 112 27.17 2.90 -5.64
C TYR A 112 28.29 2.26 -6.46
N ASP A 113 29.42 2.97 -6.65
CA ASP A 113 30.57 2.46 -7.37
C ASP A 113 31.20 1.25 -6.67
N LEU A 114 31.28 1.26 -5.32
CA LEU A 114 31.76 0.14 -4.53
C LEU A 114 30.84 -1.09 -4.64
N ASP A 115 29.54 -0.90 -4.60
CA ASP A 115 28.56 -2.00 -4.78
C ASP A 115 28.66 -2.61 -6.18
N ARG A 116 28.81 -1.76 -7.20
CA ARG A 116 29.03 -2.18 -8.57
C ARG A 116 30.33 -2.95 -8.71
N GLU A 117 31.45 -2.47 -8.15
CA GLU A 117 32.73 -3.17 -8.12
C GLU A 117 32.59 -4.55 -7.44
N TYR A 118 31.89 -4.61 -6.32
CA TYR A 118 31.60 -5.87 -5.63
C TYR A 118 30.83 -6.86 -6.51
N ALA A 119 29.81 -6.39 -7.21
CA ALA A 119 29.03 -7.23 -8.13
C ALA A 119 29.86 -7.71 -9.34
N GLU A 120 30.71 -6.83 -9.90
CA GLU A 120 31.62 -7.18 -11.00
C GLU A 120 32.66 -8.23 -10.56
N LEU A 121 33.24 -8.09 -9.38
CA LEU A 121 34.18 -9.06 -8.80
C LEU A 121 33.49 -10.41 -8.57
N ARG A 122 32.28 -10.41 -8.03
CA ARG A 122 31.49 -11.64 -7.81
C ARG A 122 31.19 -12.38 -9.11
N ALA A 123 30.82 -11.66 -10.15
CA ALA A 123 30.59 -12.23 -11.46
C ALA A 123 31.90 -12.73 -12.11
N GLY A 124 33.02 -12.01 -11.88
CA GLY A 124 34.36 -12.41 -12.30
C GLY A 124 34.77 -13.72 -11.65
N ILE A 125 34.62 -13.88 -10.35
CA ILE A 125 34.92 -15.12 -9.62
C ILE A 125 34.13 -16.30 -10.21
N ALA A 126 32.82 -16.15 -10.39
CA ALA A 126 32.00 -17.22 -10.98
C ALA A 126 32.48 -17.63 -12.38
N LYS A 127 32.94 -16.66 -13.19
CA LYS A 127 33.50 -16.93 -14.50
C LYS A 127 34.83 -17.71 -14.40
N ILE A 128 35.71 -17.32 -13.47
CA ILE A 128 36.99 -17.97 -13.24
C ILE A 128 36.77 -19.39 -12.67
N GLU A 129 35.82 -19.58 -11.76
CA GLU A 129 35.42 -20.88 -11.23
C GLU A 129 34.98 -21.83 -12.37
N ASN A 130 34.14 -21.35 -13.29
CA ASN A 130 33.77 -22.13 -14.49
C ASN A 130 34.97 -22.45 -15.38
N GLN A 131 35.96 -21.53 -15.49
CA GLN A 131 37.21 -21.80 -16.23
C GLN A 131 38.03 -22.87 -15.52
N ILE A 132 38.17 -22.85 -14.22
CA ILE A 132 38.84 -23.89 -13.43
C ILE A 132 38.13 -25.24 -13.64
N GLU A 133 36.81 -25.26 -13.56
CA GLU A 133 36.02 -26.48 -13.79
C GLU A 133 36.27 -27.07 -15.16
N SER A 134 36.40 -26.24 -16.20
CA SER A 134 36.75 -26.67 -17.56
C SER A 134 38.20 -27.21 -17.71
N LEU A 135 39.10 -26.86 -16.78
CA LEU A 135 40.47 -27.36 -16.73
C LEU A 135 40.62 -28.69 -16.01
N ILE A 136 39.68 -29.06 -15.10
CA ILE A 136 39.76 -30.28 -14.28
C ILE A 136 40.03 -31.54 -15.13
N PRO A 137 39.32 -31.78 -16.26
CA PRO A 137 39.57 -32.97 -17.08
C PRO A 137 40.96 -33.01 -17.71
N TRP A 138 41.65 -31.88 -17.81
CA TRP A 138 42.96 -31.74 -18.41
C TRP A 138 44.14 -31.76 -17.43
N MET A 139 43.88 -31.92 -16.14
CA MET A 139 44.90 -31.81 -15.07
C MET A 139 46.04 -32.82 -15.18
N ALA A 140 45.83 -33.92 -15.85
CA ALA A 140 46.87 -34.92 -16.09
C ALA A 140 47.83 -34.54 -17.22
N LEU A 141 47.54 -33.47 -17.96
CA LEU A 141 48.32 -33.02 -19.11
C LEU A 141 49.52 -32.15 -18.65
N ASP A 142 50.74 -32.50 -19.05
CA ASP A 142 51.96 -31.75 -18.72
C ASP A 142 52.39 -30.78 -19.83
N VAL A 143 51.53 -30.51 -20.85
CA VAL A 143 51.75 -29.57 -21.91
C VAL A 143 50.64 -28.51 -21.93
N PRO A 144 50.92 -27.31 -22.50
CA PRO A 144 49.88 -26.26 -22.57
C PRO A 144 48.71 -26.71 -23.44
N LEU A 145 47.49 -26.23 -23.07
CA LEU A 145 46.24 -26.42 -23.85
C LEU A 145 46.23 -25.55 -25.14
N GLN A 146 47.36 -25.41 -25.77
CA GLN A 146 47.52 -24.69 -27.02
C GLN A 146 48.03 -25.66 -28.13
N GLU A 147 47.69 -25.39 -29.36
CA GLU A 147 48.21 -26.19 -30.50
C GLU A 147 49.73 -26.26 -30.42
N GLY A 148 50.25 -27.41 -30.05
CA GLY A 148 51.69 -27.69 -30.05
C GLY A 148 52.12 -28.07 -31.45
N LYS A 149 52.99 -27.28 -32.07
CA LYS A 149 53.58 -27.59 -33.37
C LYS A 149 55.10 -27.64 -33.23
N THR A 150 55.69 -28.79 -33.47
CA THR A 150 57.15 -28.91 -33.65
C THR A 150 57.50 -28.71 -35.14
N LYS A 151 58.76 -28.92 -35.47
CA LYS A 151 59.15 -28.85 -36.88
C LYS A 151 58.45 -29.88 -37.80
N ARG A 152 58.11 -31.05 -37.27
CA ARG A 152 57.56 -32.19 -38.05
C ARG A 152 56.23 -32.73 -37.46
N THR A 153 55.97 -32.61 -36.20
CA THR A 153 54.78 -33.13 -35.52
C THR A 153 53.82 -32.02 -35.08
N ALA A 154 52.52 -32.33 -35.00
CA ALA A 154 51.49 -31.51 -34.44
C ALA A 154 50.76 -32.25 -33.33
N LEU A 155 50.42 -31.53 -32.25
CA LEU A 155 49.61 -32.02 -31.13
C LEU A 155 48.18 -31.45 -31.29
N ILE A 156 47.21 -32.35 -31.33
CA ILE A 156 45.79 -32.04 -31.34
C ILE A 156 45.23 -32.40 -29.98
N LEU A 157 44.59 -31.44 -29.29
CA LEU A 157 43.90 -31.63 -28.04
C LEU A 157 42.40 -31.46 -28.26
N GLY A 158 41.61 -32.33 -27.67
CA GLY A 158 40.14 -32.20 -27.74
C GLY A 158 39.39 -33.22 -26.92
N THR A 159 38.08 -33.07 -26.97
CA THR A 159 37.13 -33.91 -26.26
C THR A 159 36.34 -34.78 -27.21
N MET A 160 35.96 -35.98 -26.78
CA MET A 160 35.10 -36.91 -27.52
C MET A 160 34.01 -37.46 -26.59
N PRO A 161 32.89 -38.01 -27.13
CA PRO A 161 31.84 -38.65 -26.34
C PRO A 161 32.38 -39.76 -25.43
N GLY A 162 31.91 -39.84 -24.18
CA GLY A 162 32.40 -40.76 -23.15
C GLY A 162 32.16 -42.25 -23.42
N GLU A 163 31.35 -42.59 -24.40
CA GLU A 163 31.10 -43.98 -24.83
C GLU A 163 32.24 -44.59 -25.66
N LEU A 164 33.19 -43.78 -26.14
CA LEU A 164 34.29 -44.22 -27.00
C LEU A 164 35.47 -44.69 -26.18
N THR A 165 35.95 -45.91 -26.48
CA THR A 165 37.19 -46.46 -25.90
C THR A 165 38.39 -46.12 -26.80
N LEU A 166 39.61 -46.22 -26.27
CA LEU A 166 40.83 -45.96 -27.04
C LEU A 166 40.92 -46.87 -28.28
N GLU A 167 40.44 -48.11 -28.16
CA GLU A 167 40.37 -49.07 -29.27
C GLU A 167 39.41 -48.65 -30.35
N ASN A 168 38.27 -48.06 -29.96
CA ASN A 168 37.26 -47.50 -30.90
C ASN A 168 37.84 -46.30 -31.64
N ILE A 169 38.61 -45.44 -31.00
CA ILE A 169 39.26 -44.28 -31.64
C ILE A 169 40.29 -44.72 -32.66
N TYR A 170 41.10 -45.70 -32.31
CA TYR A 170 42.07 -46.30 -33.27
C TYR A 170 41.34 -46.99 -34.40
N SER A 171 40.24 -47.70 -34.18
CA SER A 171 39.43 -48.31 -35.25
C SER A 171 38.86 -47.27 -36.22
N ILE A 172 38.37 -46.16 -35.74
CA ILE A 172 37.87 -45.04 -36.54
C ILE A 172 39.00 -44.41 -37.36
N LEU A 173 40.18 -44.23 -36.78
CA LEU A 173 41.34 -43.71 -37.51
C LEU A 173 41.83 -44.69 -38.59
N LEU A 174 41.82 -45.98 -38.28
CA LEU A 174 42.20 -47.04 -39.32
C LEU A 174 41.19 -47.08 -40.44
N GLU A 175 39.89 -46.95 -40.17
CA GLU A 175 38.86 -46.99 -41.23
C GLU A 175 38.89 -45.73 -42.12
N LYS A 176 39.04 -44.54 -41.46
CA LYS A 176 38.95 -43.25 -42.19
C LYS A 176 40.26 -42.76 -42.79
N THR A 177 41.42 -43.18 -42.23
CA THR A 177 42.75 -42.72 -42.64
C THR A 177 43.76 -43.88 -42.72
N PRO A 178 43.48 -44.93 -43.52
CA PRO A 178 44.34 -46.14 -43.59
C PRO A 178 45.77 -45.82 -44.03
N GLU A 179 45.96 -44.95 -45.06
CA GLU A 179 47.25 -44.55 -45.53
C GLU A 179 48.16 -43.84 -44.53
N VAL A 180 47.53 -43.11 -43.59
CA VAL A 180 48.20 -42.37 -42.50
C VAL A 180 48.67 -43.36 -41.42
N MET A 181 47.83 -44.33 -41.13
CA MET A 181 48.12 -45.35 -40.08
C MET A 181 49.16 -46.33 -40.51
N GLU A 182 49.20 -46.75 -41.78
CA GLU A 182 50.19 -47.68 -42.35
C GLU A 182 51.60 -47.06 -42.55
N LYS A 183 51.66 -45.78 -42.97
CA LYS A 183 52.95 -45.15 -43.32
C LYS A 183 53.64 -44.49 -42.11
N THR A 184 52.89 -43.86 -41.19
CA THR A 184 53.49 -42.97 -40.21
C THR A 184 52.93 -43.15 -38.78
N GLY A 185 51.76 -43.77 -38.66
CA GLY A 185 51.07 -43.92 -37.38
C GLY A 185 50.57 -42.61 -36.76
N VAL A 186 49.55 -42.68 -35.94
CA VAL A 186 49.02 -41.61 -35.08
C VAL A 186 49.03 -42.10 -33.64
N ASP A 187 49.56 -41.32 -32.73
CA ASP A 187 49.61 -41.72 -31.30
C ASP A 187 48.50 -40.97 -30.53
N VAL A 188 47.66 -41.73 -29.87
CA VAL A 188 46.48 -41.20 -29.12
C VAL A 188 46.66 -41.50 -27.62
N HIS A 189 46.76 -40.46 -26.83
CA HIS A 189 46.83 -40.53 -25.42
C HIS A 189 45.50 -40.11 -24.80
N LEU A 190 44.97 -40.95 -23.88
CA LEU A 190 43.82 -40.62 -23.07
C LEU A 190 44.28 -39.78 -21.88
N VAL A 191 43.81 -38.52 -21.79
CA VAL A 191 44.19 -37.62 -20.72
C VAL A 191 43.27 -37.85 -19.50
N SER A 192 41.96 -37.93 -19.74
CA SER A 192 40.97 -38.26 -18.72
C SER A 192 39.76 -38.93 -19.35
N ALA A 193 39.06 -39.74 -18.58
CA ALA A 193 37.81 -40.37 -18.98
C ALA A 193 36.77 -40.14 -17.88
N GLU A 194 35.76 -39.35 -18.18
CA GLU A 194 34.58 -39.18 -17.38
C GLU A 194 33.36 -39.82 -18.04
N SER A 195 32.30 -40.09 -17.32
CA SER A 195 31.14 -40.85 -17.78
C SER A 195 30.48 -40.27 -19.06
N ASN A 196 30.61 -38.98 -19.33
CA ASN A 196 30.01 -38.32 -20.50
C ASN A 196 31.00 -37.79 -21.52
N MET A 197 32.29 -37.70 -21.19
CA MET A 197 33.30 -37.06 -22.05
C MET A 197 34.69 -37.62 -21.77
N ILE A 198 35.42 -37.86 -22.81
CA ILE A 198 36.85 -38.22 -22.75
C ILE A 198 37.71 -37.10 -23.32
N CYS A 199 38.80 -36.79 -22.66
CA CYS A 199 39.81 -35.86 -23.11
C CYS A 199 40.96 -36.64 -23.72
N ILE A 200 41.32 -36.31 -24.95
CA ILE A 200 42.39 -36.97 -25.71
C ILE A 200 43.44 -35.99 -26.19
N ALA A 201 44.68 -36.49 -26.25
CA ALA A 201 45.82 -35.83 -26.90
C ALA A 201 46.27 -36.68 -28.04
N VAL A 202 46.28 -36.16 -29.25
CA VAL A 202 46.65 -36.89 -30.47
C VAL A 202 47.88 -36.25 -31.09
N ILE A 203 48.91 -37.05 -31.30
CA ILE A 203 50.15 -36.63 -31.94
C ILE A 203 50.20 -37.21 -33.37
N CYS A 204 50.33 -36.34 -34.35
CA CYS A 204 50.43 -36.73 -35.74
C CYS A 204 51.51 -35.91 -36.54
N LEU A 205 51.85 -36.29 -37.71
CA LEU A 205 52.68 -35.44 -38.58
C LEU A 205 51.94 -34.22 -39.05
N LYS A 206 52.65 -33.10 -39.19
CA LYS A 206 52.08 -31.79 -39.53
C LYS A 206 51.39 -31.79 -40.93
N GLU A 207 51.88 -32.60 -41.85
CA GLU A 207 51.31 -32.76 -43.20
C GLU A 207 49.94 -33.46 -43.17
N GLN A 208 49.69 -34.25 -42.14
CA GLN A 208 48.47 -35.06 -41.98
C GLN A 208 47.45 -34.48 -40.98
N LEU A 209 47.78 -33.32 -40.43
CA LEU A 209 46.98 -32.69 -39.38
C LEU A 209 45.51 -32.55 -39.77
N GLN A 210 45.21 -32.03 -40.94
CA GLN A 210 43.86 -31.83 -41.43
C GLN A 210 43.08 -33.13 -41.57
N THR A 211 43.71 -34.13 -42.18
CA THR A 211 43.10 -35.45 -42.45
C THR A 211 42.73 -36.17 -41.13
N VAL A 212 43.64 -36.14 -40.15
CA VAL A 212 43.43 -36.75 -38.86
C VAL A 212 42.35 -35.99 -38.08
N GLU A 213 42.36 -34.67 -38.13
CA GLU A 213 41.34 -33.86 -37.44
C GLU A 213 39.95 -34.04 -38.04
N GLU A 214 39.83 -34.14 -39.37
CA GLU A 214 38.53 -34.40 -40.03
C GLU A 214 38.00 -35.80 -39.69
N ALA A 215 38.86 -36.80 -39.61
CA ALA A 215 38.50 -38.13 -39.19
C ALA A 215 37.98 -38.16 -37.72
N LEU A 216 38.65 -37.47 -36.79
CA LEU A 216 38.23 -37.33 -35.41
C LEU A 216 36.94 -36.54 -35.27
N ARG A 217 36.76 -35.44 -36.01
CA ARG A 217 35.54 -34.67 -36.02
C ARG A 217 34.31 -35.46 -36.45
N SER A 218 34.48 -36.39 -37.40
CA SER A 218 33.38 -37.27 -37.79
C SER A 218 32.91 -38.21 -36.68
N ALA A 219 33.73 -38.40 -35.65
CA ALA A 219 33.45 -39.22 -34.48
C ALA A 219 33.05 -38.37 -33.25
N GLY A 220 32.75 -37.07 -33.42
CA GLY A 220 32.31 -36.18 -32.36
C GLY A 220 33.44 -35.44 -31.63
N PHE A 221 34.64 -35.37 -32.21
CA PHE A 221 35.74 -34.61 -31.65
C PHE A 221 35.46 -33.12 -31.67
N ALA A 222 35.65 -32.47 -30.51
CA ALA A 222 35.59 -31.02 -30.34
C ALA A 222 36.90 -30.50 -29.74
N ARG A 223 37.41 -29.39 -30.26
CA ARG A 223 38.56 -28.72 -29.66
C ARG A 223 38.18 -28.08 -28.30
N PRO A 224 39.15 -27.94 -27.37
CA PRO A 224 38.89 -27.22 -26.12
C PRO A 224 38.40 -25.80 -26.42
N SER A 225 37.42 -25.31 -25.65
CA SER A 225 36.86 -23.98 -25.85
C SER A 225 37.82 -22.84 -25.52
N GLN A 226 38.91 -23.15 -24.83
CA GLN A 226 39.90 -22.18 -24.35
C GLN A 226 41.33 -22.63 -24.70
N ASN A 227 42.15 -21.70 -25.19
CA ASN A 227 43.56 -21.90 -25.50
C ASN A 227 44.41 -21.25 -24.38
N TRP A 228 45.12 -22.06 -23.63
CA TRP A 228 46.01 -21.61 -22.57
C TRP A 228 47.47 -21.84 -22.91
N SER A 229 48.31 -20.81 -22.68
CA SER A 229 49.74 -20.88 -22.94
C SER A 229 50.55 -21.57 -21.86
N LYS A 230 49.95 -21.79 -20.69
CA LYS A 230 50.53 -22.50 -19.53
C LYS A 230 49.97 -23.90 -19.43
N THR A 231 50.67 -24.77 -18.69
CA THR A 231 50.13 -26.08 -18.35
C THR A 231 48.84 -25.97 -17.54
N PRO A 232 47.90 -26.93 -17.61
CA PRO A 232 46.66 -26.88 -16.85
C PRO A 232 46.86 -26.68 -15.36
N LYS A 233 47.89 -27.25 -14.74
CA LYS A 233 48.24 -27.09 -13.33
C LYS A 233 48.65 -25.66 -13.03
N GLU A 234 49.60 -25.12 -13.78
CA GLU A 234 50.07 -23.74 -13.61
C GLU A 234 48.93 -22.71 -13.87
N GLN A 235 48.09 -23.00 -14.86
CA GLN A 235 46.95 -22.12 -15.16
C GLN A 235 45.92 -22.11 -14.05
N LYS A 236 45.65 -23.27 -13.45
CA LYS A 236 44.74 -23.37 -12.28
C LYS A 236 45.30 -22.57 -11.09
N GLU A 237 46.60 -22.68 -10.78
CA GLU A 237 47.23 -21.89 -9.71
C GLU A 237 47.09 -20.38 -9.94
N VAL A 238 47.28 -19.92 -11.18
CA VAL A 238 47.09 -18.51 -11.54
C VAL A 238 45.64 -18.08 -11.34
N LEU A 239 44.67 -18.89 -11.80
CA LEU A 239 43.24 -18.60 -11.61
C LEU A 239 42.82 -18.63 -10.14
N GLU A 240 43.37 -19.55 -9.36
CA GLU A 240 43.12 -19.61 -7.91
C GLU A 240 43.71 -18.39 -7.18
N THR A 241 44.87 -17.90 -7.59
CA THR A 241 45.43 -16.65 -7.03
C THR A 241 44.60 -15.43 -7.42
N GLU A 242 44.06 -15.40 -8.64
CA GLU A 242 43.16 -14.34 -9.08
C GLU A 242 41.83 -14.34 -8.32
N ILE A 243 41.26 -15.52 -8.04
CA ILE A 243 40.09 -15.66 -7.16
C ILE A 243 40.40 -15.16 -5.75
N ALA A 244 41.57 -15.53 -5.20
CA ALA A 244 41.96 -15.08 -3.86
C ALA A 244 42.10 -13.56 -3.76
N ALA A 245 42.73 -12.93 -4.75
CA ALA A 245 42.84 -11.47 -4.82
C ALA A 245 41.47 -10.81 -4.98
N SER A 246 40.60 -11.38 -5.83
CA SER A 246 39.22 -10.88 -6.02
C SER A 246 38.38 -11.00 -4.73
N ARG A 247 38.50 -12.11 -4.00
CA ARG A 247 37.81 -12.31 -2.70
C ARG A 247 38.32 -11.33 -1.64
N GLU A 248 39.63 -11.09 -1.60
CA GLU A 248 40.22 -10.10 -0.69
C GLU A 248 39.68 -8.71 -0.98
N ARG A 249 39.63 -8.31 -2.26
CA ARG A 249 39.07 -7.01 -2.66
C ARG A 249 37.57 -6.91 -2.36
N MET A 250 36.80 -7.98 -2.54
CA MET A 250 35.39 -8.01 -2.13
C MET A 250 35.23 -7.77 -0.62
N THR A 251 36.10 -8.39 0.18
CA THR A 251 36.08 -8.19 1.65
C THR A 251 36.41 -6.74 2.02
N GLN A 252 37.35 -6.12 1.30
CA GLN A 252 37.68 -4.71 1.50
C GLN A 252 36.52 -3.80 1.10
N CYS A 253 35.87 -4.02 -0.05
CA CYS A 253 34.67 -3.28 -0.47
C CYS A 253 33.55 -3.39 0.57
N GLU A 254 33.31 -4.58 1.09
CA GLU A 254 32.30 -4.80 2.14
C GLU A 254 32.65 -4.04 3.44
N ALA A 255 33.91 -4.04 3.84
CA ALA A 255 34.37 -3.30 5.02
C ALA A 255 34.25 -1.78 4.83
N GLU A 256 34.60 -1.26 3.64
CA GLU A 256 34.42 0.15 3.27
C GLU A 256 32.93 0.53 3.32
N LEU A 257 32.04 -0.27 2.72
CA LEU A 257 30.60 -0.04 2.76
C LEU A 257 30.05 -0.04 4.20
N LYS A 258 30.49 -0.97 5.03
CA LYS A 258 30.11 -1.00 6.46
C LYS A 258 30.61 0.23 7.23
N SER A 259 31.79 0.74 6.92
CA SER A 259 32.30 1.95 7.55
C SER A 259 31.50 3.19 7.19
N LEU A 260 31.04 3.26 5.94
CA LEU A 260 30.21 4.36 5.42
C LEU A 260 28.79 4.37 6.00
N ALA A 261 28.36 3.31 6.66
CA ALA A 261 27.06 3.25 7.36
C ALA A 261 26.92 4.33 8.44
N SER A 262 28.05 4.81 9.02
CA SER A 262 28.06 5.93 9.97
C SER A 262 27.51 7.23 9.38
N LYS A 263 27.58 7.41 8.07
CA LYS A 263 27.09 8.61 7.35
C LYS A 263 25.62 8.50 6.93
N ARG A 264 24.91 7.44 7.35
CA ARG A 264 23.52 7.18 6.93
C ARG A 264 22.60 8.36 7.23
N LYS A 265 22.68 8.94 8.44
CA LYS A 265 21.85 10.10 8.82
C LYS A 265 22.11 11.34 7.95
N GLU A 266 23.37 11.61 7.64
CA GLU A 266 23.74 12.70 6.75
C GLU A 266 23.22 12.44 5.31
N LEU A 267 23.26 11.18 4.85
CA LEU A 267 22.71 10.79 3.54
C LEU A 267 21.19 10.88 3.50
N GLN A 268 20.49 10.54 4.58
CA GLN A 268 19.04 10.70 4.69
C GLN A 268 18.66 12.19 4.63
N ALA A 269 19.33 13.03 5.39
CA ALA A 269 19.08 14.46 5.41
C ALA A 269 19.39 15.12 4.05
N VAL A 270 20.48 14.72 3.38
CA VAL A 270 20.81 15.26 2.05
C VAL A 270 19.84 14.81 0.96
N ALA A 271 19.30 13.59 1.06
CA ALA A 271 18.28 13.10 0.15
C ALA A 271 17.00 13.96 0.23
N ASP A 272 16.54 14.25 1.46
CA ASP A 272 15.37 15.09 1.69
C ASP A 272 15.63 16.55 1.31
N TYR A 273 16.80 17.12 1.62
CA TYR A 273 17.18 18.45 1.19
C TYR A 273 17.11 18.65 -0.34
N TYR A 274 17.64 17.70 -1.12
CA TYR A 274 17.56 17.79 -2.57
C TYR A 274 16.16 17.54 -3.12
N ARG A 275 15.33 16.71 -2.43
CA ARG A 275 13.93 16.48 -2.79
C ARG A 275 13.10 17.76 -2.62
N VAL A 276 13.18 18.40 -1.46
CA VAL A 276 12.52 19.68 -1.17
C VAL A 276 12.92 20.74 -2.19
N ARG A 277 14.21 20.78 -2.58
CA ARG A 277 14.67 21.68 -3.64
C ARG A 277 14.14 21.31 -5.03
N ALA A 278 14.03 20.03 -5.36
CA ALA A 278 13.46 19.60 -6.63
C ALA A 278 12.00 20.03 -6.74
N ASP A 279 11.22 19.85 -5.66
CA ASP A 279 9.82 20.30 -5.60
C ASP A 279 9.71 21.82 -5.75
N LYS A 280 10.58 22.59 -5.11
CA LYS A 280 10.63 24.04 -5.29
C LYS A 280 10.90 24.45 -6.74
N TYR A 281 11.82 23.75 -7.42
CA TYR A 281 12.12 24.03 -8.83
C TYR A 281 11.04 23.51 -9.79
N ALA A 282 10.26 22.50 -9.41
CA ALA A 282 9.09 22.09 -10.14
C ALA A 282 8.04 23.23 -10.15
N VAL A 283 7.68 23.72 -8.96
CA VAL A 283 6.76 24.85 -8.83
C VAL A 283 7.30 26.11 -9.53
N LEU A 284 8.60 26.38 -9.39
CA LEU A 284 9.24 27.51 -10.05
C LEU A 284 9.10 27.48 -11.59
N GLY A 285 9.07 26.28 -12.19
CA GLY A 285 8.84 26.08 -13.61
C GLY A 285 7.42 26.37 -14.04
N ASP A 286 6.44 26.10 -13.16
CA ASP A 286 5.02 26.30 -13.45
C ASP A 286 4.57 27.76 -13.28
N LEU A 287 5.39 28.62 -12.62
CA LEU A 287 5.06 30.02 -12.39
C LEU A 287 5.10 30.87 -13.66
N LEU A 288 4.09 31.71 -13.81
CA LEU A 288 4.04 32.74 -14.84
C LEU A 288 4.95 33.92 -14.50
N GLN A 289 5.83 34.30 -15.41
CA GLN A 289 6.77 35.39 -15.17
C GLN A 289 6.98 36.30 -16.38
N SER A 290 7.16 37.59 -16.09
CA SER A 290 7.57 38.61 -17.03
C SER A 290 9.08 38.88 -16.93
N LYS A 291 9.57 39.93 -17.58
CA LYS A 291 10.97 40.38 -17.45
C LYS A 291 11.36 40.77 -16.01
N ARG A 292 10.44 41.35 -15.23
CA ARG A 292 10.71 41.94 -13.89
C ARG A 292 9.86 41.37 -12.76
N THR A 293 8.70 40.82 -13.06
CA THR A 293 7.73 40.30 -12.08
C THR A 293 7.41 38.83 -12.35
N PHE A 294 6.85 38.17 -11.36
CA PHE A 294 6.27 36.85 -11.46
C PHE A 294 4.93 36.81 -10.73
N VAL A 295 4.10 35.85 -11.09
CA VAL A 295 2.78 35.62 -10.49
C VAL A 295 2.71 34.19 -10.00
N ILE A 296 2.29 34.02 -8.76
CA ILE A 296 1.87 32.75 -8.17
C ILE A 296 0.36 32.82 -7.99
N SER A 297 -0.35 31.83 -8.48
CA SER A 297 -1.77 31.68 -8.22
C SER A 297 -2.04 30.34 -7.59
N GLY A 298 -3.04 30.26 -6.76
CA GLY A 298 -3.38 29.01 -6.11
C GLY A 298 -4.56 29.14 -5.16
N TYR A 299 -4.76 28.11 -4.36
CA TYR A 299 -5.84 28.03 -3.39
C TYR A 299 -5.29 28.03 -1.98
N ILE A 300 -5.97 28.73 -1.08
CA ILE A 300 -5.60 28.87 0.33
C ILE A 300 -6.85 28.78 1.22
N PRO A 301 -6.76 28.18 2.43
CA PRO A 301 -7.84 28.28 3.40
C PRO A 301 -8.11 29.74 3.80
N ALA A 302 -9.36 30.17 3.84
CA ALA A 302 -9.73 31.53 4.19
C ALA A 302 -9.24 31.99 5.58
N CYS A 303 -8.98 31.06 6.51
CA CYS A 303 -8.41 31.39 7.82
C CYS A 303 -6.92 31.78 7.76
N GLU A 304 -6.20 31.34 6.72
CA GLU A 304 -4.75 31.56 6.57
C GLU A 304 -4.44 32.69 5.56
N SER A 305 -5.41 33.13 4.77
CA SER A 305 -5.20 34.13 3.72
C SER A 305 -4.71 35.48 4.28
N GLY A 306 -5.33 35.99 5.36
CA GLY A 306 -4.94 37.26 5.99
C GLY A 306 -3.55 37.23 6.65
N PRO A 307 -3.21 36.22 7.45
CA PRO A 307 -1.84 36.05 7.98
C PRO A 307 -0.77 35.97 6.89
N VAL A 308 -1.02 35.22 5.80
CA VAL A 308 -0.08 35.10 4.67
C VAL A 308 0.10 36.42 3.95
N GLU A 309 -1.00 37.13 3.65
CA GLU A 309 -0.94 38.46 3.03
C GLU A 309 -0.06 39.44 3.84
N LYS A 310 -0.31 39.54 5.15
CA LYS A 310 0.48 40.38 6.04
C LYS A 310 1.96 40.00 6.05
N SER A 311 2.24 38.70 6.23
CA SER A 311 3.62 38.20 6.29
C SER A 311 4.42 38.44 5.03
N LEU A 312 3.79 38.40 3.86
CA LEU A 312 4.42 38.65 2.57
C LEU A 312 4.58 40.14 2.28
N THR A 313 3.54 40.96 2.53
CA THR A 313 3.57 42.40 2.25
C THR A 313 4.50 43.16 3.18
N GLU A 314 4.69 42.72 4.43
CA GLU A 314 5.65 43.30 5.37
C GLU A 314 7.10 43.04 4.97
N LYS A 315 7.42 41.89 4.38
CA LYS A 315 8.79 41.48 4.08
C LYS A 315 9.20 41.78 2.62
N TYR A 316 8.26 41.72 1.69
CA TYR A 316 8.53 41.81 0.26
C TYR A 316 7.66 42.87 -0.43
N ASN A 317 8.17 43.41 -1.52
CA ASN A 317 7.42 44.35 -2.36
C ASN A 317 6.51 43.52 -3.30
N CYS A 318 5.37 43.07 -2.80
CA CYS A 318 4.40 42.24 -3.50
C CYS A 318 2.99 42.77 -3.36
N MET A 319 2.17 42.45 -4.36
CA MET A 319 0.72 42.65 -4.35
C MET A 319 0.08 41.28 -4.18
N VAL A 320 -0.80 41.17 -3.21
CA VAL A 320 -1.57 39.95 -2.95
C VAL A 320 -3.04 40.29 -3.24
N ASP A 321 -3.65 39.49 -4.06
CA ASP A 321 -5.07 39.57 -4.42
C ASP A 321 -5.76 38.30 -3.95
N ILE A 322 -6.87 38.45 -3.24
CA ILE A 322 -7.63 37.34 -2.63
C ILE A 322 -9.07 37.43 -3.10
N GLU A 323 -9.51 36.38 -3.79
CA GLU A 323 -10.85 36.27 -4.35
C GLU A 323 -11.58 35.06 -3.73
N ASP A 324 -12.89 35.18 -3.58
CA ASP A 324 -13.73 34.03 -3.23
C ASP A 324 -13.91 33.15 -4.47
N ILE A 325 -14.03 31.84 -4.28
CA ILE A 325 -14.20 30.86 -5.34
C ILE A 325 -15.57 31.05 -5.99
N GLU A 326 -15.63 31.08 -7.33
CA GLU A 326 -16.88 31.19 -8.11
C GLU A 326 -17.69 29.88 -8.02
N GLU A 327 -19.01 29.99 -8.12
CA GLU A 327 -19.89 28.81 -8.14
C GLU A 327 -19.63 28.00 -9.41
N GLY A 328 -19.22 26.74 -9.23
CA GLY A 328 -18.90 25.80 -10.31
C GLY A 328 -17.40 25.65 -10.60
N GLU A 329 -16.51 26.39 -9.91
CA GLU A 329 -15.06 26.17 -9.99
C GLU A 329 -14.65 24.95 -9.15
N GLU A 330 -13.89 24.03 -9.75
CA GLU A 330 -13.33 22.86 -9.07
C GLU A 330 -12.16 23.25 -8.18
N ALA A 331 -12.44 23.74 -6.98
CA ALA A 331 -11.41 24.07 -6.02
C ALA A 331 -11.11 22.87 -5.07
N PRO A 332 -9.87 22.79 -4.56
CA PRO A 332 -9.51 21.76 -3.59
C PRO A 332 -10.24 21.97 -2.25
N VAL A 333 -10.46 20.88 -1.54
CA VAL A 333 -11.25 20.83 -0.31
C VAL A 333 -10.41 20.36 0.87
N ILE A 334 -10.56 21.04 2.00
CA ILE A 334 -10.03 20.63 3.30
C ILE A 334 -11.17 20.35 4.26
N LEU A 335 -11.13 19.21 4.92
CA LEU A 335 -12.07 18.88 5.98
C LEU A 335 -11.54 19.37 7.35
N LYS A 336 -12.41 19.99 8.12
CA LYS A 336 -12.15 20.37 9.52
C LYS A 336 -13.22 19.79 10.42
N ASN A 337 -12.95 18.59 10.89
CA ASN A 337 -13.86 17.82 11.71
C ASN A 337 -13.55 17.90 13.21
N ASN A 338 -14.47 17.41 14.02
CA ASN A 338 -14.27 17.20 15.45
C ASN A 338 -13.13 16.17 15.68
N PRO A 339 -12.43 16.19 16.83
CA PRO A 339 -11.35 15.23 17.13
C PRO A 339 -11.75 13.75 17.03
N PHE A 340 -13.04 13.44 17.19
CA PHE A 340 -13.58 12.10 16.97
C PHE A 340 -13.70 11.79 15.49
N SER A 341 -14.39 12.65 14.74
CA SER A 341 -14.70 12.42 13.30
C SER A 341 -13.48 12.54 12.40
N THR A 342 -12.49 13.36 12.76
CA THR A 342 -11.23 13.49 12.01
C THR A 342 -10.52 12.14 11.78
N ASN A 343 -10.70 11.16 12.67
CA ASN A 343 -10.09 9.84 12.52
C ASN A 343 -10.76 8.98 11.45
N MET A 344 -11.97 9.36 11.00
CA MET A 344 -12.76 8.68 9.98
C MET A 344 -12.70 9.38 8.62
N GLU A 345 -12.01 10.52 8.50
CA GLU A 345 -11.86 11.26 7.24
C GLU A 345 -11.28 10.38 6.12
N GLY A 346 -10.31 9.49 6.42
CA GLY A 346 -9.75 8.57 5.45
C GLY A 346 -10.76 7.60 4.82
N ILE A 347 -11.90 7.35 5.49
CA ILE A 347 -12.99 6.54 4.92
C ILE A 347 -13.73 7.36 3.85
N VAL A 348 -14.02 8.64 4.12
CA VAL A 348 -14.65 9.54 3.15
C VAL A 348 -13.70 9.83 1.99
N GLU A 349 -12.41 10.05 2.25
CA GLU A 349 -11.39 10.20 1.20
C GLU A 349 -11.33 8.99 0.26
N SER A 350 -11.52 7.77 0.78
CA SER A 350 -11.51 6.55 -0.05
C SER A 350 -12.74 6.42 -0.96
N TYR A 351 -13.84 7.06 -0.63
CA TYR A 351 -15.04 7.14 -1.47
C TYR A 351 -14.94 8.31 -2.45
N GLY A 352 -14.56 9.48 -1.95
CA GLY A 352 -14.43 10.74 -2.66
C GLY A 352 -14.73 11.90 -1.73
N LEU A 353 -13.93 12.94 -1.75
CA LEU A 353 -14.15 14.16 -0.96
C LEU A 353 -15.40 14.90 -1.43
N PRO A 354 -16.08 15.69 -0.57
CA PRO A 354 -17.20 16.53 -0.99
C PRO A 354 -16.74 17.61 -1.97
N HIS A 355 -17.63 18.00 -2.89
CA HIS A 355 -17.42 19.21 -3.69
C HIS A 355 -17.53 20.47 -2.84
N VAL A 356 -17.03 21.59 -3.37
CA VAL A 356 -17.18 22.89 -2.71
C VAL A 356 -18.67 23.22 -2.55
N GLY A 357 -19.10 23.45 -1.30
CA GLY A 357 -20.51 23.72 -0.98
C GLY A 357 -21.35 22.52 -0.56
N GLU A 358 -20.89 21.28 -0.81
CA GLU A 358 -21.52 20.06 -0.29
C GLU A 358 -21.38 19.94 1.23
N ILE A 359 -22.20 19.08 1.81
CA ILE A 359 -22.11 18.73 3.23
C ILE A 359 -21.08 17.62 3.41
N ASP A 360 -20.21 17.81 4.39
CA ASP A 360 -19.33 16.72 4.85
C ASP A 360 -20.13 15.68 5.64
N PRO A 361 -20.22 14.42 5.15
CA PRO A 361 -20.94 13.36 5.84
C PRO A 361 -20.16 12.79 7.03
N THR A 362 -18.88 13.13 7.20
CA THR A 362 -17.95 12.48 8.12
C THR A 362 -18.47 12.41 9.55
N THR A 363 -19.06 13.51 10.07
CA THR A 363 -19.50 13.55 11.46
C THR A 363 -20.63 12.57 11.77
N ILE A 364 -21.64 12.50 10.89
CA ILE A 364 -22.79 11.60 11.07
C ILE A 364 -22.37 10.16 10.76
N MET A 365 -21.64 9.97 9.67
CA MET A 365 -21.09 8.69 9.28
C MET A 365 -20.24 8.06 10.38
N SER A 366 -19.40 8.84 11.06
CA SER A 366 -18.50 8.35 12.12
C SER A 366 -19.25 7.65 13.26
N PHE A 367 -20.40 8.20 13.66
CA PHE A 367 -21.22 7.58 14.71
C PHE A 367 -21.74 6.21 14.25
N PHE A 368 -22.37 6.14 13.08
CA PHE A 368 -22.91 4.89 12.56
C PHE A 368 -21.83 3.88 12.21
N TYR A 369 -20.68 4.35 11.74
CA TYR A 369 -19.53 3.51 11.44
C TYR A 369 -19.07 2.74 12.70
N VAL A 370 -18.77 3.45 13.76
CA VAL A 370 -18.32 2.85 15.03
C VAL A 370 -19.40 1.96 15.64
N PHE A 371 -20.66 2.36 15.53
CA PHE A 371 -21.80 1.60 16.02
C PHE A 371 -21.95 0.25 15.30
N PHE A 372 -22.01 0.24 13.99
CA PHE A 372 -22.16 -0.99 13.19
C PHE A 372 -20.92 -1.88 13.26
N PHE A 373 -19.74 -1.30 13.23
CA PHE A 373 -18.50 -2.05 13.39
C PHE A 373 -18.49 -2.85 14.69
N GLY A 374 -18.84 -2.20 15.79
CA GLY A 374 -18.93 -2.85 17.09
C GLY A 374 -19.94 -3.99 17.11
N MET A 375 -21.10 -3.79 16.50
CA MET A 375 -22.16 -4.81 16.43
C MET A 375 -21.77 -5.99 15.54
N MET A 376 -20.97 -5.78 14.48
CA MET A 376 -20.46 -6.84 13.60
C MET A 376 -19.42 -7.72 14.29
N LEU A 377 -18.50 -7.13 15.06
CA LEU A 377 -17.45 -7.88 15.74
C LEU A 377 -17.94 -8.51 17.06
N SER A 378 -18.84 -7.86 17.76
CA SER A 378 -19.71 -8.28 18.86
C SER A 378 -19.13 -9.16 19.98
N ASP A 379 -17.82 -9.10 20.25
CA ASP A 379 -17.14 -9.85 21.32
C ASP A 379 -16.33 -8.90 22.21
N ALA A 380 -16.62 -8.89 23.52
CA ALA A 380 -16.01 -7.96 24.45
C ALA A 380 -14.51 -8.15 24.62
N ALA A 381 -14.04 -9.38 24.58
CA ALA A 381 -12.61 -9.67 24.75
C ALA A 381 -11.82 -9.22 23.51
N TYR A 382 -12.32 -9.48 22.29
CA TYR A 382 -11.70 -8.94 21.07
C TYR A 382 -11.71 -7.42 21.04
N GLY A 383 -12.84 -6.80 21.43
CA GLY A 383 -12.94 -5.35 21.54
C GLY A 383 -11.92 -4.75 22.51
N ALA A 384 -11.78 -5.37 23.70
CA ALA A 384 -10.79 -4.95 24.69
C ALA A 384 -9.35 -5.07 24.16
N VAL A 385 -9.00 -6.19 23.52
CA VAL A 385 -7.65 -6.40 22.94
C VAL A 385 -7.34 -5.32 21.91
N VAL A 386 -8.26 -5.07 20.96
CA VAL A 386 -8.06 -4.06 19.91
C VAL A 386 -7.92 -2.66 20.53
N ALA A 387 -8.81 -2.29 21.46
CA ALA A 387 -8.77 -0.97 22.10
C ALA A 387 -7.47 -0.77 22.90
N ILE A 388 -7.06 -1.75 23.71
CA ILE A 388 -5.84 -1.66 24.53
C ILE A 388 -4.59 -1.58 23.62
N VAL A 389 -4.48 -2.44 22.62
CA VAL A 389 -3.34 -2.43 21.70
C VAL A 389 -3.24 -1.10 20.97
N CYS A 390 -4.34 -0.60 20.40
CA CYS A 390 -4.34 0.69 19.71
C CYS A 390 -4.01 1.85 20.66
N ALA A 391 -4.54 1.86 21.89
CA ALA A 391 -4.23 2.89 22.88
C ALA A 391 -2.75 2.89 23.27
N ILE A 392 -2.17 1.70 23.48
CA ILE A 392 -0.73 1.56 23.80
C ILE A 392 0.12 2.06 22.63
N LEU A 393 -0.20 1.69 21.39
CA LEU A 393 0.55 2.11 20.22
C LEU A 393 0.50 3.62 20.02
N VAL A 394 -0.68 4.23 20.10
CA VAL A 394 -0.85 5.69 19.97
C VAL A 394 -0.08 6.44 21.07
N LYS A 395 -0.08 5.93 22.31
CA LYS A 395 0.64 6.56 23.44
C LYS A 395 2.15 6.37 23.33
N LYS A 396 2.61 5.18 22.88
CA LYS A 396 4.03 4.85 22.80
C LYS A 396 4.73 5.54 21.63
N TYR A 397 4.01 5.76 20.52
CA TYR A 397 4.55 6.33 19.28
C TYR A 397 3.86 7.64 18.89
N PRO A 398 4.04 8.74 19.63
CA PRO A 398 3.32 10.01 19.39
C PRO A 398 3.71 10.69 18.07
N ARG A 399 4.88 10.33 17.49
CA ARG A 399 5.41 10.90 16.23
C ARG A 399 5.10 10.08 14.97
N MET A 400 4.21 9.08 15.09
CA MET A 400 3.79 8.33 13.89
C MET A 400 3.14 9.23 12.85
N SER A 401 3.11 8.79 11.59
CA SER A 401 2.44 9.54 10.52
C SER A 401 0.98 9.84 10.88
N GLN A 402 0.49 11.01 10.48
CA GLN A 402 -0.88 11.44 10.79
C GLN A 402 -1.94 10.43 10.29
N SER A 403 -1.73 9.85 9.10
CA SER A 403 -2.61 8.83 8.55
C SER A 403 -2.68 7.58 9.43
N MET A 404 -1.52 7.08 9.90
CA MET A 404 -1.46 5.93 10.80
C MET A 404 -2.08 6.23 12.15
N ALA A 405 -1.84 7.43 12.70
CA ALA A 405 -2.43 7.87 13.96
C ALA A 405 -3.96 7.94 13.87
N LYS A 406 -4.50 8.48 12.77
CA LYS A 406 -5.95 8.49 12.50
C LYS A 406 -6.52 7.07 12.44
N SER A 407 -5.85 6.17 11.69
CA SER A 407 -6.27 4.77 11.55
C SER A 407 -6.27 4.01 12.89
N LEU A 408 -5.21 4.15 13.70
CA LEU A 408 -5.17 3.51 15.03
C LEU A 408 -6.21 4.06 15.98
N LYS A 409 -6.49 5.36 15.95
CA LYS A 409 -7.57 5.95 16.75
C LYS A 409 -8.95 5.50 16.28
N LEU A 410 -9.16 5.34 14.97
CA LEU A 410 -10.39 4.75 14.42
C LEU A 410 -10.61 3.35 15.01
N PHE A 411 -9.60 2.45 14.91
CA PHE A 411 -9.70 1.10 15.47
C PHE A 411 -9.82 1.11 16.99
N PHE A 412 -9.26 2.09 17.69
CA PHE A 412 -9.50 2.27 19.11
C PHE A 412 -10.99 2.51 19.42
N TYR A 413 -11.64 3.45 18.72
CA TYR A 413 -13.07 3.71 18.91
C TYR A 413 -13.93 2.51 18.50
N CYS A 414 -13.60 1.84 17.41
CA CYS A 414 -14.24 0.60 16.99
C CYS A 414 -14.09 -0.51 18.04
N GLY A 415 -12.89 -0.66 18.63
CA GLY A 415 -12.62 -1.61 19.71
C GLY A 415 -13.45 -1.32 20.97
N VAL A 416 -13.59 -0.05 21.36
CA VAL A 416 -14.45 0.35 22.48
C VAL A 416 -15.92 0.03 22.19
N SER A 417 -16.40 0.30 20.98
CA SER A 417 -17.77 -0.06 20.57
C SER A 417 -17.99 -1.58 20.60
N THR A 418 -17.02 -2.34 20.08
CA THR A 418 -17.05 -3.81 20.11
C THR A 418 -17.11 -4.35 21.54
N LEU A 419 -16.34 -3.76 22.46
CA LEU A 419 -16.38 -4.12 23.87
C LEU A 419 -17.78 -3.89 24.45
N VAL A 420 -18.40 -2.74 24.17
CA VAL A 420 -19.76 -2.43 24.65
C VAL A 420 -20.77 -3.44 24.10
N TRP A 421 -20.76 -3.69 22.79
CA TRP A 421 -21.66 -4.66 22.16
C TRP A 421 -21.41 -6.09 22.65
N GLY A 422 -20.13 -6.47 22.83
CA GLY A 422 -19.77 -7.77 23.38
C GLY A 422 -20.26 -8.00 24.80
N VAL A 423 -20.24 -6.99 25.66
CA VAL A 423 -20.81 -7.05 27.01
C VAL A 423 -22.35 -7.17 26.95
N LEU A 424 -23.01 -6.44 26.04
CA LEU A 424 -24.46 -6.55 25.83
C LEU A 424 -24.87 -7.95 25.38
N PHE A 425 -24.09 -8.57 24.50
CA PHE A 425 -24.36 -9.89 23.92
C PHE A 425 -23.73 -11.06 24.70
N GLY A 426 -22.86 -10.79 25.70
CA GLY A 426 -22.23 -11.78 26.54
C GLY A 426 -21.14 -12.62 25.86
N GLY A 427 -20.51 -12.08 24.80
CA GLY A 427 -19.38 -12.73 24.10
C GLY A 427 -18.03 -12.35 24.73
N TYR A 428 -17.26 -13.35 25.20
CA TYR A 428 -15.93 -13.18 25.77
C TYR A 428 -15.00 -14.25 25.19
N PHE A 429 -14.35 -13.99 24.06
CA PHE A 429 -13.74 -14.98 23.19
C PHE A 429 -14.70 -16.15 22.87
N GLY A 430 -15.91 -15.80 22.45
CA GLY A 430 -17.04 -16.73 22.38
C GLY A 430 -17.46 -17.20 23.77
N ASN A 431 -17.35 -18.51 24.04
CA ASN A 431 -17.74 -19.14 25.31
C ASN A 431 -16.55 -19.67 26.12
N ILE A 432 -15.39 -18.99 26.08
CA ILE A 432 -14.15 -19.47 26.74
C ILE A 432 -14.34 -19.61 28.25
N VAL A 433 -15.10 -18.71 28.87
CA VAL A 433 -15.30 -18.70 30.33
C VAL A 433 -16.00 -19.99 30.76
N ASP A 434 -17.02 -20.42 30.03
CA ASP A 434 -17.77 -21.66 30.30
C ASP A 434 -16.86 -22.88 30.16
N ILE A 435 -16.09 -22.95 29.06
CA ILE A 435 -15.21 -24.10 28.75
C ILE A 435 -14.05 -24.21 29.73
N VAL A 436 -13.38 -23.09 30.06
CA VAL A 436 -12.28 -23.11 31.02
C VAL A 436 -12.76 -23.45 32.42
N SER A 437 -13.91 -22.92 32.84
CA SER A 437 -14.48 -23.21 34.15
C SER A 437 -14.89 -24.67 34.28
N GLU A 438 -15.51 -25.24 33.26
CA GLU A 438 -15.89 -26.67 33.23
C GLU A 438 -14.65 -27.58 33.21
N LYS A 439 -13.68 -27.29 32.33
CA LYS A 439 -12.51 -28.16 32.11
C LYS A 439 -11.53 -28.18 33.31
N PHE A 440 -11.27 -27.02 33.94
CA PHE A 440 -10.28 -26.87 34.97
C PHE A 440 -10.85 -26.82 36.40
N PHE A 441 -12.09 -26.38 36.57
CA PHE A 441 -12.71 -26.23 37.90
C PHE A 441 -13.90 -27.16 38.14
N GLY A 442 -14.36 -27.90 37.10
CA GLY A 442 -15.43 -28.88 37.20
C GLY A 442 -16.83 -28.33 37.44
N HIS A 443 -17.02 -27.02 37.26
CA HIS A 443 -18.33 -26.36 37.30
C HIS A 443 -18.39 -25.27 36.23
N THR A 444 -19.49 -25.12 35.56
CA THR A 444 -19.70 -24.10 34.53
C THR A 444 -20.00 -22.76 35.17
N VAL A 445 -19.21 -21.74 34.83
CA VAL A 445 -19.46 -20.34 35.20
C VAL A 445 -19.81 -19.57 33.92
N THR A 446 -21.12 -19.30 33.76
CA THR A 446 -21.60 -18.50 32.63
C THR A 446 -21.66 -17.03 33.01
N VAL A 447 -21.10 -16.15 32.17
CA VAL A 447 -21.29 -14.71 32.30
C VAL A 447 -22.60 -14.34 31.60
N PRO A 448 -23.63 -13.87 32.34
CA PRO A 448 -24.91 -13.54 31.72
C PRO A 448 -24.78 -12.36 30.77
N ALA A 449 -25.37 -12.47 29.58
CA ALA A 449 -25.52 -11.34 28.67
C ALA A 449 -26.40 -10.27 29.29
N LEU A 450 -26.06 -9.00 29.12
CA LEU A 450 -26.90 -7.90 29.63
C LEU A 450 -28.20 -7.70 28.83
N TRP A 451 -28.20 -8.15 27.58
CA TRP A 451 -29.37 -8.04 26.70
C TRP A 451 -29.85 -9.41 26.24
N PHE A 452 -29.26 -9.99 25.19
CA PHE A 452 -29.54 -11.35 24.73
C PHE A 452 -28.30 -11.95 24.06
N VAL A 453 -28.27 -13.27 23.97
CA VAL A 453 -27.17 -13.99 23.29
C VAL A 453 -27.53 -14.23 21.83
N PRO A 454 -26.79 -13.63 20.86
CA PRO A 454 -27.10 -13.75 19.44
C PRO A 454 -27.11 -15.20 18.92
N LEU A 455 -26.26 -16.07 19.47
CA LEU A 455 -26.22 -17.51 19.11
C LEU A 455 -27.50 -18.25 19.45
N ASN A 456 -28.17 -17.86 20.56
CA ASN A 456 -29.43 -18.49 20.98
C ASN A 456 -30.65 -17.88 20.28
N ASP A 457 -30.62 -16.57 20.06
CA ASP A 457 -31.73 -15.80 19.49
C ASP A 457 -31.32 -15.03 18.21
N PRO A 458 -30.93 -15.70 17.12
CA PRO A 458 -30.45 -15.01 15.92
C PRO A 458 -31.52 -14.15 15.24
N MET A 459 -32.80 -14.52 15.36
CA MET A 459 -33.90 -13.75 14.79
C MET A 459 -34.11 -12.41 15.48
N LYS A 460 -33.86 -12.30 16.78
CA LYS A 460 -33.87 -11.00 17.46
C LYS A 460 -32.78 -10.07 16.93
N LEU A 461 -31.55 -10.59 16.74
CA LEU A 461 -30.46 -9.81 16.17
C LEU A 461 -30.79 -9.36 14.74
N LEU A 462 -31.46 -10.18 13.92
CA LEU A 462 -31.93 -9.81 12.58
C LEU A 462 -32.87 -8.61 12.62
N VAL A 463 -33.88 -8.67 13.50
CA VAL A 463 -34.87 -7.59 13.64
C VAL A 463 -34.21 -6.29 14.07
N TYR A 464 -33.29 -6.33 15.05
CA TYR A 464 -32.55 -5.14 15.47
C TYR A 464 -31.59 -4.63 14.38
N SER A 465 -30.95 -5.52 13.63
CA SER A 465 -30.11 -5.14 12.50
C SER A 465 -30.90 -4.38 11.43
N LEU A 466 -32.08 -4.86 11.08
CA LEU A 466 -32.99 -4.20 10.15
C LEU A 466 -33.52 -2.87 10.70
N LEU A 467 -33.84 -2.82 11.99
CA LEU A 467 -34.28 -1.59 12.65
C LEU A 467 -33.18 -0.49 12.61
N PHE A 468 -31.97 -0.82 13.02
CA PHE A 468 -30.85 0.13 13.00
C PHE A 468 -30.48 0.51 11.56
N GLY A 469 -30.57 -0.42 10.62
CA GLY A 469 -30.40 -0.14 9.20
C GLY A 469 -31.45 0.83 8.67
N THR A 470 -32.72 0.64 9.02
CA THR A 470 -33.80 1.55 8.63
C THR A 470 -33.60 2.94 9.22
N ILE A 471 -33.18 3.06 10.49
CA ILE A 471 -32.85 4.33 11.11
C ILE A 471 -31.72 5.03 10.33
N HIS A 472 -30.68 4.30 9.97
CA HIS A 472 -29.54 4.83 9.22
C HIS A 472 -29.97 5.36 7.83
N LEU A 473 -30.77 4.58 7.09
CA LEU A 473 -31.33 5.00 5.81
C LEU A 473 -32.23 6.26 5.94
N PHE A 474 -33.03 6.32 6.99
CA PHE A 474 -33.90 7.49 7.25
C PHE A 474 -33.07 8.72 7.61
N VAL A 475 -31.98 8.57 8.34
CA VAL A 475 -31.04 9.69 8.58
C VAL A 475 -30.45 10.17 7.26
N GLY A 476 -30.05 9.27 6.36
CA GLY A 476 -29.58 9.63 5.01
C GLY A 476 -30.62 10.44 4.22
N LEU A 477 -31.87 9.97 4.21
CA LEU A 477 -32.97 10.68 3.57
C LEU A 477 -33.24 12.03 4.26
N GLY A 478 -33.12 12.11 5.58
CA GLY A 478 -33.23 13.36 6.33
C GLY A 478 -32.18 14.40 5.97
N ILE A 479 -30.92 13.94 5.75
CA ILE A 479 -29.83 14.82 5.27
C ILE A 479 -30.15 15.35 3.88
N LYS A 480 -30.65 14.51 2.97
CA LYS A 480 -31.15 14.94 1.64
C LYS A 480 -32.20 16.04 1.79
N GLY A 481 -33.14 15.85 2.73
CA GLY A 481 -34.15 16.86 3.03
C GLY A 481 -33.57 18.18 3.51
N TYR A 482 -32.60 18.12 4.40
CA TYR A 482 -31.90 19.32 4.88
C TYR A 482 -31.18 20.05 3.72
N LEU A 483 -30.56 19.33 2.79
CA LEU A 483 -29.92 19.90 1.60
C LEU A 483 -30.94 20.63 0.73
N CYS A 484 -32.09 20.00 0.41
CA CYS A 484 -33.14 20.63 -0.37
C CYS A 484 -33.66 21.93 0.26
N LEU A 485 -33.80 21.96 1.60
CA LEU A 485 -34.24 23.17 2.32
C LEU A 485 -33.15 24.25 2.32
N LYS A 486 -31.89 23.89 2.48
CA LYS A 486 -30.75 24.82 2.42
C LYS A 486 -30.65 25.50 1.06
N ASP A 487 -30.91 24.76 -0.02
CA ASP A 487 -30.92 25.29 -1.40
C ASP A 487 -32.19 26.01 -1.74
N GLY A 488 -33.14 26.17 -0.82
CA GLY A 488 -34.42 26.88 -1.05
C GLY A 488 -35.43 26.10 -1.90
N LYS A 489 -35.17 24.82 -2.22
CA LYS A 489 -36.02 23.97 -3.05
C LYS A 489 -37.10 23.25 -2.24
N VAL A 490 -38.06 24.02 -1.67
CA VAL A 490 -39.11 23.47 -0.79
C VAL A 490 -40.01 22.46 -1.51
N VAL A 491 -40.28 22.63 -2.80
CA VAL A 491 -41.10 21.67 -3.55
C VAL A 491 -40.40 20.35 -3.71
N ASP A 492 -39.09 20.35 -3.96
CA ASP A 492 -38.26 19.15 -4.04
C ASP A 492 -38.16 18.44 -2.68
N PHE A 493 -38.05 19.19 -1.60
CA PHE A 493 -38.13 18.64 -0.23
C PHE A 493 -39.43 17.88 0.01
N ILE A 494 -40.58 18.43 -0.35
CA ILE A 494 -41.87 17.76 -0.15
C ILE A 494 -41.97 16.51 -1.04
N CYS A 495 -41.64 16.63 -2.31
CA CYS A 495 -41.86 15.58 -3.31
C CYS A 495 -40.85 14.42 -3.19
N ASP A 496 -39.57 14.74 -2.97
CA ASP A 496 -38.49 13.74 -3.03
C ASP A 496 -38.08 13.22 -1.64
N VAL A 497 -38.55 13.87 -0.57
CA VAL A 497 -38.21 13.46 0.79
C VAL A 497 -39.45 13.14 1.63
N VAL A 498 -40.38 14.09 1.78
CA VAL A 498 -41.53 13.91 2.66
C VAL A 498 -42.44 12.77 2.18
N LEU A 499 -42.74 12.70 0.87
CA LEU A 499 -43.57 11.65 0.30
C LEU A 499 -42.92 10.25 0.49
N TRP A 500 -41.60 10.15 0.35
CA TRP A 500 -40.87 8.93 0.61
C TRP A 500 -40.93 8.54 2.09
N PHE A 501 -40.75 9.49 3.03
CA PHE A 501 -40.93 9.21 4.46
C PHE A 501 -42.33 8.71 4.77
N VAL A 502 -43.36 9.35 4.27
CA VAL A 502 -44.75 8.96 4.50
C VAL A 502 -45.02 7.55 3.96
N MET A 503 -44.57 7.27 2.74
CA MET A 503 -44.76 5.96 2.14
C MET A 503 -44.00 4.85 2.89
N LEU A 504 -42.71 5.06 3.17
CA LEU A 504 -41.88 4.05 3.85
C LEU A 504 -42.33 3.77 5.28
N ILE A 505 -42.70 4.82 6.05
CA ILE A 505 -43.27 4.65 7.39
C ILE A 505 -44.62 3.90 7.32
N GLY A 506 -45.45 4.22 6.34
CA GLY A 506 -46.69 3.52 6.09
C GLY A 506 -46.47 2.04 5.80
N LEU A 507 -45.51 1.68 4.95
CA LEU A 507 -45.15 0.29 4.63
C LEU A 507 -44.58 -0.44 5.85
N ILE A 508 -43.71 0.19 6.66
CA ILE A 508 -43.17 -0.41 7.88
C ILE A 508 -44.30 -0.69 8.89
N LEU A 509 -45.19 0.28 9.10
CA LEU A 509 -46.33 0.10 10.00
C LEU A 509 -47.32 -1.00 9.51
N MET A 510 -47.40 -1.25 8.20
CA MET A 510 -48.14 -2.37 7.65
C MET A 510 -47.43 -3.72 7.81
N LEU A 511 -46.09 -3.71 7.77
CA LEU A 511 -45.27 -4.92 7.91
C LEU A 511 -45.28 -5.44 9.36
N LEU A 512 -45.24 -4.58 10.35
CA LEU A 512 -45.10 -4.92 11.78
C LEU A 512 -46.24 -5.88 12.29
N PRO A 513 -47.53 -5.69 11.96
CA PRO A 513 -48.56 -6.60 12.39
C PRO A 513 -48.79 -7.79 11.45
N SER A 514 -47.95 -7.99 10.41
CA SER A 514 -48.09 -9.07 9.45
C SER A 514 -47.60 -10.42 10.01
N ASP A 515 -48.17 -11.52 9.51
CA ASP A 515 -47.74 -12.88 9.87
C ASP A 515 -46.29 -13.14 9.47
N ILE A 516 -45.79 -12.47 8.44
CA ILE A 516 -44.38 -12.52 7.99
C ILE A 516 -43.47 -11.97 9.09
N PHE A 517 -43.78 -10.79 9.62
CA PHE A 517 -42.98 -10.20 10.70
C PHE A 517 -43.11 -11.02 11.98
N ALA A 518 -44.32 -11.51 12.32
CA ALA A 518 -44.54 -12.34 13.51
C ALA A 518 -43.72 -13.64 13.45
N SER A 519 -43.58 -14.27 12.27
CA SER A 519 -42.75 -15.46 12.10
C SER A 519 -41.25 -15.20 12.25
N ILE A 520 -40.78 -14.04 11.81
CA ILE A 520 -39.36 -13.61 11.92
C ILE A 520 -39.05 -13.13 13.35
N ALA A 521 -39.88 -12.24 13.90
CA ALA A 521 -39.65 -11.63 15.20
C ALA A 521 -40.03 -12.53 16.39
N GLN A 522 -40.72 -13.64 16.12
CA GLN A 522 -41.29 -14.55 17.14
C GLN A 522 -42.19 -13.83 18.16
N THR A 523 -42.75 -12.70 17.75
CA THR A 523 -43.63 -11.85 18.55
C THR A 523 -44.74 -11.31 17.67
N THR A 524 -45.96 -11.33 18.15
CA THR A 524 -47.12 -10.74 17.46
C THR A 524 -47.34 -9.32 17.97
N ILE A 525 -47.28 -8.33 17.06
CA ILE A 525 -47.63 -6.94 17.35
C ILE A 525 -49.02 -6.70 16.78
N VAL A 526 -50.00 -6.39 17.65
CA VAL A 526 -51.34 -6.07 17.23
C VAL A 526 -51.58 -4.59 17.35
N PHE A 527 -51.90 -3.93 16.24
CA PHE A 527 -52.24 -2.51 16.22
C PHE A 527 -53.76 -2.29 16.30
N PRO A 528 -54.22 -1.18 16.89
CA PRO A 528 -55.59 -0.74 16.79
C PRO A 528 -56.03 -0.58 15.30
N ALA A 529 -57.30 -0.88 14.99
CA ALA A 529 -57.83 -0.78 13.63
C ALA A 529 -57.61 0.63 13.01
N ALA A 530 -57.65 1.68 13.79
CA ALA A 530 -57.38 3.04 13.34
C ALA A 530 -55.93 3.22 12.86
N LEU A 531 -54.95 2.64 13.55
CA LEU A 531 -53.54 2.72 13.15
C LEU A 531 -53.26 1.91 11.89
N ASN A 532 -53.83 0.74 11.73
CA ASN A 532 -53.76 -0.05 10.52
C ASN A 532 -54.36 0.66 9.30
N THR A 533 -55.47 1.37 9.49
CA THR A 533 -56.09 2.16 8.41
C THR A 533 -55.21 3.36 8.09
N ALA A 534 -54.66 4.06 9.09
CA ALA A 534 -53.74 5.17 8.89
C ALA A 534 -52.49 4.71 8.13
N ALA A 535 -51.90 3.56 8.46
CA ALA A 535 -50.71 3.01 7.77
C ALA A 535 -51.03 2.74 6.29
N LYS A 536 -52.19 2.18 5.98
CA LYS A 536 -52.60 1.97 4.58
C LYS A 536 -52.81 3.27 3.82
N VAL A 537 -53.44 4.25 4.45
CA VAL A 537 -53.65 5.57 3.85
C VAL A 537 -52.30 6.31 3.61
N MET A 538 -51.40 6.23 4.56
CA MET A 538 -50.04 6.79 4.40
C MET A 538 -49.27 6.10 3.26
N ALA A 539 -49.25 4.80 3.20
CA ALA A 539 -48.57 4.05 2.15
C ALA A 539 -49.16 4.36 0.76
N ALA A 540 -50.49 4.29 0.62
CA ALA A 540 -51.19 4.59 -0.64
C ALA A 540 -51.06 6.09 -1.04
N GLY A 541 -51.22 7.01 -0.09
CA GLY A 541 -51.12 8.44 -0.32
C GLY A 541 -49.70 8.84 -0.73
N GLY A 542 -48.69 8.28 -0.07
CA GLY A 542 -47.28 8.47 -0.43
C GLY A 542 -46.96 7.94 -1.83
N ALA A 543 -47.40 6.74 -2.16
CA ALA A 543 -47.22 6.13 -3.47
C ALA A 543 -47.87 6.94 -4.62
N ILE A 544 -49.13 7.33 -4.43
CA ILE A 544 -49.83 8.19 -5.38
C ILE A 544 -49.15 9.51 -5.52
N GLY A 545 -48.73 10.14 -4.41
CA GLY A 545 -47.96 11.39 -4.41
C GLY A 545 -46.67 11.30 -5.21
N ILE A 546 -45.88 10.24 -5.03
CA ILE A 546 -44.64 10.00 -5.78
C ILE A 546 -44.93 9.88 -7.29
N VAL A 547 -45.90 9.05 -7.67
CA VAL A 547 -46.28 8.85 -9.08
C VAL A 547 -46.70 10.15 -9.76
N LEU A 548 -47.40 11.02 -9.05
CA LEU A 548 -47.89 12.30 -9.61
C LEU A 548 -46.81 13.38 -9.63
N MET A 549 -45.91 13.41 -8.67
CA MET A 549 -44.99 14.54 -8.45
C MET A 549 -43.55 14.30 -8.91
N SER A 550 -43.11 13.06 -9.05
CA SER A 550 -41.73 12.76 -9.39
C SER A 550 -41.32 13.24 -10.77
N GLY A 551 -42.21 13.07 -11.79
CA GLY A 551 -41.94 13.54 -13.17
C GLY A 551 -42.22 15.01 -13.43
N ARG A 552 -42.29 15.89 -12.40
CA ARG A 552 -42.71 17.30 -12.50
C ARG A 552 -41.90 18.18 -13.45
N ALA A 553 -40.65 17.83 -13.71
CA ALA A 553 -39.80 18.55 -14.65
C ALA A 553 -40.24 18.42 -16.11
N ASN A 554 -41.02 17.38 -16.44
CA ASN A 554 -41.50 17.12 -17.80
C ASN A 554 -42.89 17.72 -18.03
N LYS A 555 -43.05 18.42 -19.18
CA LYS A 555 -44.33 19.02 -19.60
C LYS A 555 -45.35 18.01 -20.10
N ASN A 556 -44.91 16.82 -20.52
CA ASN A 556 -45.77 15.79 -21.12
C ASN A 556 -46.41 14.93 -20.02
N PRO A 557 -47.76 14.92 -19.86
CA PRO A 557 -48.40 14.23 -18.72
C PRO A 557 -48.20 12.71 -18.76
N ALA A 558 -48.12 12.09 -19.93
CA ALA A 558 -47.89 10.66 -20.09
C ALA A 558 -46.44 10.28 -19.63
N LEU A 559 -45.46 11.07 -20.04
CA LEU A 559 -44.05 10.88 -19.62
C LEU A 559 -43.88 11.12 -18.13
N ARG A 560 -44.55 12.12 -17.57
CA ARG A 560 -44.60 12.43 -16.16
C ARG A 560 -45.11 11.25 -15.34
N LEU A 561 -46.19 10.61 -15.76
CA LEU A 561 -46.73 9.43 -15.07
C LEU A 561 -45.85 8.21 -15.22
N ALA A 562 -45.22 7.98 -16.37
CA ALA A 562 -44.28 6.92 -16.61
C ALA A 562 -43.02 7.05 -15.72
N LEU A 563 -42.44 8.24 -15.60
CA LEU A 563 -41.32 8.53 -14.73
C LEU A 563 -41.68 8.36 -13.24
N GLY A 564 -42.89 8.81 -12.85
CA GLY A 564 -43.38 8.59 -11.47
C GLY A 564 -43.59 7.14 -11.13
N ALA A 565 -44.08 6.32 -12.07
CA ALA A 565 -44.20 4.87 -11.90
C ALA A 565 -42.80 4.20 -11.81
N TYR A 566 -41.85 4.67 -12.61
CA TYR A 566 -40.45 4.21 -12.52
C TYR A 566 -39.83 4.55 -11.15
N ASP A 567 -40.05 5.76 -10.63
CA ASP A 567 -39.58 6.13 -9.31
C ASP A 567 -40.25 5.33 -8.20
N LEU A 568 -41.54 5.01 -8.33
CA LEU A 568 -42.19 4.10 -7.37
C LEU A 568 -41.53 2.72 -7.36
N TYR A 569 -41.03 2.23 -8.52
CA TYR A 569 -40.26 0.98 -8.57
C TYR A 569 -39.00 1.02 -7.70
N ASN A 570 -38.41 2.18 -7.46
CA ASN A 570 -37.27 2.35 -6.56
C ASN A 570 -37.53 1.96 -5.10
N VAL A 571 -38.80 1.69 -4.72
CA VAL A 571 -39.14 1.10 -3.42
C VAL A 571 -38.47 -0.26 -3.24
N THR A 572 -38.25 -1.00 -4.33
CA THR A 572 -37.50 -2.27 -4.32
C THR A 572 -36.04 -2.06 -3.95
N GLY A 573 -35.44 -0.96 -4.39
CA GLY A 573 -34.09 -0.52 -3.97
C GLY A 573 -34.03 -0.25 -2.47
N TRP A 574 -34.99 0.47 -1.90
CA TRP A 574 -35.07 0.72 -0.48
C TRP A 574 -35.19 -0.59 0.34
N LEU A 575 -35.99 -1.54 -0.13
CA LEU A 575 -36.10 -2.85 0.47
C LEU A 575 -34.77 -3.62 0.41
N SER A 576 -34.10 -3.58 -0.75
CA SER A 576 -32.78 -4.20 -0.93
C SER A 576 -31.74 -3.59 0.02
N ASP A 577 -31.73 -2.26 0.13
CA ASP A 577 -30.83 -1.55 1.05
C ASP A 577 -31.11 -1.94 2.51
N ALA A 578 -32.36 -2.00 2.93
CA ALA A 578 -32.74 -2.46 4.27
C ALA A 578 -32.29 -3.90 4.53
N LEU A 579 -32.51 -4.82 3.57
CA LEU A 579 -32.08 -6.21 3.69
C LEU A 579 -30.54 -6.35 3.73
N SER A 580 -29.80 -5.41 3.15
CA SER A 580 -28.32 -5.38 3.22
C SER A 580 -27.78 -5.34 4.65
N TYR A 581 -28.56 -4.82 5.62
CA TYR A 581 -28.18 -4.81 7.01
C TYR A 581 -28.24 -6.17 7.71
N SER A 582 -28.77 -7.20 7.04
CA SER A 582 -28.67 -8.59 7.51
C SER A 582 -27.22 -9.07 7.67
N ARG A 583 -26.26 -8.40 7.05
CA ARG A 583 -24.81 -8.65 7.25
C ARG A 583 -24.35 -8.40 8.68
N LEU A 584 -25.01 -7.49 9.42
CA LEU A 584 -24.73 -7.28 10.83
C LEU A 584 -24.97 -8.56 11.63
N LEU A 585 -26.08 -9.24 11.34
CA LEU A 585 -26.37 -10.57 11.89
C LEU A 585 -25.31 -11.59 11.46
N ALA A 586 -25.07 -11.70 10.15
CA ALA A 586 -24.19 -12.74 9.61
C ALA A 586 -22.78 -12.67 10.21
N LEU A 587 -22.18 -11.49 10.28
CA LEU A 587 -20.83 -11.29 10.83
C LEU A 587 -20.80 -11.41 12.36
N GLY A 588 -21.78 -10.86 13.05
CA GLY A 588 -21.87 -10.98 14.51
C GLY A 588 -22.00 -12.44 14.96
N LEU A 589 -22.80 -13.26 14.24
CA LEU A 589 -22.86 -14.69 14.49
C LEU A 589 -21.57 -15.42 14.11
N ALA A 590 -20.97 -15.11 12.96
CA ALA A 590 -19.76 -15.78 12.49
C ALA A 590 -18.62 -15.64 13.50
N THR A 591 -18.41 -14.45 14.06
CA THR A 591 -17.40 -14.20 15.08
C THR A 591 -17.57 -15.12 16.29
N GLY A 592 -18.78 -15.20 16.82
CA GLY A 592 -19.10 -16.01 17.99
C GLY A 592 -19.05 -17.53 17.72
N VAL A 593 -19.56 -17.97 16.57
CA VAL A 593 -19.53 -19.39 16.17
C VAL A 593 -18.11 -19.88 16.00
N ILE A 594 -17.27 -19.16 15.25
CA ILE A 594 -15.87 -19.55 15.02
C ILE A 594 -15.10 -19.58 16.34
N ALA A 595 -15.31 -18.57 17.21
CA ALA A 595 -14.69 -18.54 18.53
C ALA A 595 -15.09 -19.77 19.37
N SER A 596 -16.39 -20.12 19.38
CA SER A 596 -16.88 -21.30 20.13
C SER A 596 -16.33 -22.61 19.59
N VAL A 597 -16.18 -22.74 18.25
CA VAL A 597 -15.59 -23.94 17.63
C VAL A 597 -14.11 -24.08 18.04
N ILE A 598 -13.33 -22.99 18.02
CA ILE A 598 -11.93 -22.99 18.44
C ILE A 598 -11.81 -23.44 19.89
N ASN A 599 -12.67 -22.92 20.76
CA ASN A 599 -12.72 -23.26 22.17
C ASN A 599 -13.07 -24.74 22.38
N GLN A 600 -14.04 -25.26 21.66
CA GLN A 600 -14.45 -26.68 21.72
C GLN A 600 -13.32 -27.61 21.24
N MET A 601 -12.62 -27.27 20.15
CA MET A 601 -11.45 -28.03 19.69
C MET A 601 -10.37 -28.09 20.79
N GLY A 602 -10.13 -26.99 21.48
CA GLY A 602 -9.23 -26.97 22.63
C GLY A 602 -9.73 -27.81 23.81
N ALA A 603 -11.05 -27.82 24.06
CA ALA A 603 -11.67 -28.57 25.16
C ALA A 603 -11.54 -30.10 24.98
N MET A 604 -11.53 -30.61 23.74
CA MET A 604 -11.39 -32.03 23.42
C MET A 604 -10.03 -32.63 23.80
N LEU A 605 -9.03 -31.80 24.08
CA LEU A 605 -7.70 -32.27 24.43
C LEU A 605 -7.67 -32.86 25.86
N PRO A 606 -6.81 -33.88 26.14
CA PRO A 606 -6.72 -34.49 27.45
C PRO A 606 -6.20 -33.52 28.53
N ASN A 607 -6.63 -33.69 29.78
CA ASN A 607 -6.22 -32.85 30.91
C ASN A 607 -4.82 -33.22 31.47
N ASN A 608 -3.83 -33.36 30.59
CA ASN A 608 -2.43 -33.52 30.95
C ASN A 608 -1.61 -32.29 30.56
N VAL A 609 -0.37 -32.18 30.99
CA VAL A 609 0.49 -30.99 30.71
C VAL A 609 0.61 -30.71 29.22
N ILE A 610 0.76 -31.75 28.40
CA ILE A 610 0.85 -31.60 26.93
C ILE A 610 -0.47 -31.09 26.37
N GLY A 611 -1.62 -31.60 26.82
CA GLY A 611 -2.94 -31.13 26.39
C GLY A 611 -3.21 -29.68 26.76
N VAL A 612 -2.76 -29.22 27.94
CA VAL A 612 -2.87 -27.81 28.35
C VAL A 612 -2.02 -26.90 27.47
N ILE A 613 -0.77 -27.30 27.18
CA ILE A 613 0.10 -26.54 26.27
C ILE A 613 -0.54 -26.45 24.89
N LEU A 614 -1.03 -27.55 24.36
CA LEU A 614 -1.68 -27.57 23.05
C LEU A 614 -2.99 -26.77 23.04
N PHE A 615 -3.76 -26.79 24.14
CA PHE A 615 -4.94 -25.92 24.30
C PHE A 615 -4.56 -24.43 24.18
N ILE A 616 -3.48 -24.00 24.88
CA ILE A 616 -3.02 -22.61 24.82
C ILE A 616 -2.58 -22.24 23.40
N VAL A 617 -1.88 -23.12 22.70
CA VAL A 617 -1.45 -22.88 21.32
C VAL A 617 -2.66 -22.74 20.37
N ILE A 618 -3.61 -23.67 20.43
CA ILE A 618 -4.85 -23.61 19.63
C ILE A 618 -5.65 -22.34 19.95
N PHE A 619 -5.76 -22.00 21.24
CA PHE A 619 -6.43 -20.79 21.68
C PHE A 619 -5.78 -19.54 21.09
N ILE A 620 -4.47 -19.36 21.25
CA ILE A 620 -3.77 -18.16 20.76
C ILE A 620 -3.86 -18.08 19.23
N VAL A 621 -3.48 -19.14 18.53
CA VAL A 621 -3.46 -19.12 17.05
C VAL A 621 -4.87 -18.98 16.49
N GLY A 622 -5.83 -19.73 17.03
CA GLY A 622 -7.22 -19.69 16.56
C GLY A 622 -7.88 -18.33 16.79
N HIS A 623 -7.74 -17.75 17.99
CA HIS A 623 -8.36 -16.45 18.29
C HIS A 623 -7.66 -15.28 17.59
N VAL A 624 -6.33 -15.33 17.37
CA VAL A 624 -5.63 -14.32 16.56
C VAL A 624 -6.12 -14.34 15.11
N LEU A 625 -6.25 -15.53 14.52
CA LEU A 625 -6.80 -15.68 13.17
C LEU A 625 -8.25 -15.23 13.10
N ASN A 626 -9.09 -15.65 14.06
CA ASN A 626 -10.50 -15.26 14.12
C ASN A 626 -10.65 -13.74 14.24
N LEU A 627 -9.87 -13.11 15.12
CA LEU A 627 -9.84 -11.65 15.27
C LEU A 627 -9.42 -10.97 13.95
N ALA A 628 -8.36 -11.43 13.32
CA ALA A 628 -7.87 -10.82 12.07
C ALA A 628 -8.90 -10.88 10.94
N ILE A 629 -9.52 -12.05 10.73
CA ILE A 629 -10.52 -12.26 9.67
C ILE A 629 -11.78 -11.41 9.95
N ASN A 630 -12.30 -11.45 11.18
CA ASN A 630 -13.52 -10.73 11.50
C ASN A 630 -13.33 -9.22 11.61
N LEU A 631 -12.13 -8.76 12.05
CA LEU A 631 -11.77 -7.34 12.07
C LEU A 631 -11.74 -6.78 10.63
N LEU A 632 -11.11 -7.51 9.70
CA LEU A 632 -11.10 -7.14 8.28
C LEU A 632 -12.52 -7.19 7.68
N GLY A 633 -13.28 -8.24 7.99
CA GLY A 633 -14.67 -8.38 7.56
C GLY A 633 -15.54 -7.23 8.05
N ALA A 634 -15.47 -6.89 9.33
CA ALA A 634 -16.19 -5.77 9.92
C ALA A 634 -15.81 -4.44 9.24
N TYR A 635 -14.52 -4.20 8.98
CA TYR A 635 -14.04 -3.00 8.28
C TYR A 635 -14.64 -2.89 6.87
N VAL A 636 -14.49 -3.93 6.06
CA VAL A 636 -14.96 -3.92 4.66
C VAL A 636 -16.47 -3.78 4.56
N HIS A 637 -17.21 -4.53 5.37
CA HIS A 637 -18.67 -4.52 5.32
C HIS A 637 -19.29 -3.26 5.93
N THR A 638 -18.65 -2.66 6.94
CA THR A 638 -19.09 -1.36 7.46
C THR A 638 -18.85 -0.26 6.42
N ASN A 639 -17.68 -0.24 5.74
CA ASN A 639 -17.43 0.69 4.63
C ASN A 639 -18.52 0.56 3.54
N ARG A 640 -18.88 -0.65 3.16
CA ARG A 640 -19.91 -0.89 2.15
C ARG A 640 -21.28 -0.33 2.58
N LEU A 641 -21.69 -0.53 3.84
CA LEU A 641 -22.96 0.02 4.36
C LEU A 641 -22.95 1.56 4.32
N GLN A 642 -21.79 2.19 4.53
CA GLN A 642 -21.69 3.65 4.42
C GLN A 642 -21.72 4.10 2.95
N PHE A 643 -20.96 3.46 2.07
CA PHE A 643 -20.78 3.92 0.70
C PHE A 643 -22.02 3.69 -0.19
N VAL A 644 -22.60 2.49 -0.12
CA VAL A 644 -23.68 2.10 -1.02
C VAL A 644 -25.03 2.52 -0.46
N GLU A 645 -25.32 2.16 0.79
CA GLU A 645 -26.64 2.31 1.37
C GLU A 645 -26.87 3.73 1.94
N PHE A 646 -25.84 4.37 2.52
CA PHE A 646 -25.98 5.68 3.16
C PHE A 646 -25.62 6.84 2.24
N PHE A 647 -24.38 6.88 1.71
CA PHE A 647 -23.94 7.97 0.83
C PHE A 647 -24.77 8.03 -0.45
N GLY A 648 -25.14 6.89 -1.04
CA GLY A 648 -26.00 6.85 -2.21
C GLY A 648 -27.35 7.56 -2.09
N LYS A 649 -27.73 8.02 -0.87
CA LYS A 649 -28.99 8.77 -0.66
C LYS A 649 -28.82 10.30 -0.85
N PHE A 650 -27.65 10.84 -0.58
CA PHE A 650 -27.48 12.32 -0.52
C PHE A 650 -26.11 12.84 -0.92
N TYR A 651 -25.13 11.98 -1.15
CA TYR A 651 -23.74 12.36 -1.33
C TYR A 651 -23.19 11.83 -2.66
N GLU A 652 -22.62 12.70 -3.47
CA GLU A 652 -22.05 12.33 -4.77
C GLU A 652 -20.53 12.11 -4.67
N GLY A 653 -19.83 13.02 -3.99
CA GLY A 653 -18.38 12.99 -3.86
C GLY A 653 -17.67 13.35 -5.16
N GLY A 654 -16.34 13.29 -5.15
CA GLY A 654 -15.49 13.60 -6.31
C GLY A 654 -14.73 14.92 -6.20
N GLY A 655 -14.81 15.60 -5.05
CA GLY A 655 -13.99 16.79 -4.77
C GLY A 655 -12.50 16.48 -4.76
N LYS A 656 -11.68 17.47 -5.14
CA LYS A 656 -10.22 17.38 -5.18
C LYS A 656 -9.63 17.60 -3.79
N ALA A 657 -8.71 16.74 -3.37
CA ALA A 657 -7.99 16.93 -2.12
C ALA A 657 -7.03 18.12 -2.20
N PHE A 658 -6.92 18.89 -1.13
CA PHE A 658 -5.97 19.99 -1.02
C PHE A 658 -4.54 19.45 -0.83
N GLU A 659 -3.67 19.73 -1.79
CA GLU A 659 -2.26 19.35 -1.76
C GLU A 659 -1.36 20.59 -1.60
N PRO A 660 -1.09 21.01 -0.36
CA PRO A 660 -0.30 22.20 -0.13
C PRO A 660 1.15 22.04 -0.58
N PHE A 661 1.70 23.11 -1.14
CA PHE A 661 3.12 23.24 -1.42
C PHE A 661 3.88 23.36 -0.10
N LYS A 662 4.39 22.24 0.40
CA LYS A 662 5.11 22.12 1.68
C LYS A 662 6.42 21.39 1.51
N GLU A 663 7.24 21.40 2.55
CA GLU A 663 8.45 20.62 2.61
C GLU A 663 8.13 19.11 2.71
N ASN A 664 8.30 18.40 1.60
CA ASN A 664 7.98 16.98 1.50
C ASN A 664 9.23 16.13 1.79
N THR A 665 9.51 15.89 3.07
CA THR A 665 10.60 15.04 3.53
C THR A 665 10.17 13.57 3.57
N LYS A 666 11.13 12.64 3.41
CA LYS A 666 10.87 11.19 3.47
C LYS A 666 11.47 10.55 4.72
N TYR A 667 12.66 10.95 5.10
CA TYR A 667 13.44 10.29 6.14
C TYR A 667 13.50 11.08 7.45
N VAL A 668 13.60 12.41 7.36
CA VAL A 668 13.90 13.26 8.51
C VAL A 668 12.90 14.42 8.63
N ASP A 669 12.65 14.85 9.86
CA ASP A 669 11.97 16.11 10.16
C ASP A 669 12.90 17.00 10.98
N VAL A 670 12.87 18.31 10.73
CA VAL A 670 13.68 19.28 11.49
C VAL A 670 12.96 19.59 12.81
N LYS A 671 13.69 19.64 13.91
CA LYS A 671 13.14 20.11 15.18
C LYS A 671 12.77 21.59 15.04
N GLU A 672 11.48 21.91 15.11
CA GLU A 672 11.04 23.30 15.32
C GLU A 672 11.48 23.74 16.74
N GLU A 673 12.27 24.79 16.82
CA GLU A 673 12.46 25.46 18.09
C GLU A 673 11.11 26.01 18.54
N THR A 674 10.57 25.45 19.61
CA THR A 674 9.41 26.02 20.29
C THR A 674 9.85 27.40 20.78
N THR A 675 9.62 28.43 19.98
CA THR A 675 9.67 29.83 20.45
C THR A 675 8.55 29.95 21.50
N LEU A 676 8.98 29.85 22.77
CA LEU A 676 8.19 30.18 23.96
C LEU A 676 7.71 31.63 23.88
#